data_574b6d8c90345e8f4f0e06db21c9e874
#
_entry.id   574b6d8c90345e8f4f0e06db21c9e874
#
_cell.length_a   1.000
_cell.length_b   1.000
_cell.length_c   1.000
_cell.angle_alpha   90.00
_cell.angle_beta   90.00
_cell.angle_gamma   90.00
#
_symmetry.space_group_name_H-M   'P 1'
#
loop_
_entity.id
_entity.type
_entity.pdbx_description
1 polymer ?
#
loop_
_entity_poly.entity_id
_entity_poly.type
_entity_poly.pdbx_seq_one_letter_code
_entity_poly.pdbx_strand_id
1 'polypeptide(L)'
;MSSSNPRESDANSPGLSTTTVINASSPTSASGAQVTNAQGENTSEDPFLWLEELDSQRAMNWVVGQNNRTEAELFDNDFEVIRAGILEVLDATDRIPMVTKRGEHYYNFWRDSQHPKGLWRRTGWESYLENDPVWEILLDIDALAAAEKIEWVFSGAQMLRPAANQPYERALIKLSPDGGDQVRVREFDLPTLSFVPGGFDLPVAKTKVSWADADTLLVATDVGEGSLTLSSYARTVRRLSRGQDLARAPEIFAIDPSHVLAFVSHDSTPGFERDVAHDVIDFYNSKTFLRRHDAWVPIEVPTDVGVSLHRDWVLFSPQTQWTHEGTTHIPGTLLLADLEEFMAGTATLREIFVPSDSTSLQSIDFTANYILLNVLQDVASHIYICDPANDFAIRPLDIGAPLHSFSASAIDDEDATGGDDFWLTLTGFLTPTTLARGKVSNNDDAPRVIKSAPSRFDAADFEVSQHFAVSDDGTRVPYFQISPRDLPLDGENPVLMNGYGGFQTSLTPGYLGALGPGWLVRRTETGRRGSYVVANIRGGGEYGPRWHRAALRENRHRAYEDFAAIARDLISRGVTRREHLAATGRSNGGLLMGNMITGYPELFGAISCGVPLLDMRRYTRLAAGHSWIAEYGDPEVPEDWEFVKTFSPYHRLDDALPEGVDYPASLIWSATSDDRVGPVQARKMAAKMMSKGVTDVRYHESLDGGHAGASDNKASATMLATSYEFLWRHISS
;
A
#
# COMPACT_ATOMS: atom_id res chain seq x y z
N MET A 1 9.96 -7.76 -12.12
CA MET A 1 8.79 -8.23 -11.39
C MET A 1 7.58 -7.70 -12.09
N SER A 2 6.90 -8.54 -12.87
CA SER A 2 5.50 -8.39 -12.78
C SER A 2 5.05 -9.04 -11.46
N SER A 3 5.59 -8.61 -10.33
CA SER A 3 4.66 -8.16 -9.38
C SER A 3 4.08 -6.93 -10.08
N SER A 4 3.02 -7.16 -10.75
CA SER A 4 1.77 -6.69 -10.21
C SER A 4 1.82 -6.95 -8.71
N ASN A 5 2.56 -6.13 -8.00
CA ASN A 5 1.96 -5.54 -6.84
C ASN A 5 0.64 -5.07 -7.43
N PRO A 6 -0.49 -5.74 -7.16
CA PRO A 6 -1.70 -5.00 -7.28
C PRO A 6 -1.34 -3.83 -6.40
N ARG A 7 -1.18 -2.62 -6.96
CA ARG A 7 -1.52 -1.45 -6.21
C ARG A 7 -2.81 -1.89 -5.59
N GLU A 8 -2.76 -2.15 -4.28
CA GLU A 8 -3.95 -2.07 -3.48
C GLU A 8 -4.51 -0.72 -3.85
N SER A 9 -5.30 -0.67 -4.91
CA SER A 9 -6.36 0.28 -5.01
C SER A 9 -7.14 -0.02 -3.76
N ASP A 10 -7.09 0.90 -2.81
CA ASP A 10 -7.91 0.95 -1.63
C ASP A 10 -9.31 0.47 -1.98
N ALA A 11 -9.57 -0.76 -1.67
CA ALA A 11 -10.88 -1.34 -1.63
C ALA A 11 -10.92 -2.17 -0.35
N ASN A 12 -11.14 -1.44 0.74
CA ASN A 12 -11.98 -1.77 1.86
C ASN A 12 -12.03 -3.21 2.36
N SER A 13 -11.51 -3.33 3.63
CA SER A 13 -12.17 -3.87 4.83
C SER A 13 -13.00 -5.15 4.73
N PRO A 14 -13.43 -5.85 5.72
CA PRO A 14 -13.77 -5.67 7.12
C PRO A 14 -13.39 -6.84 8.05
N GLY A 15 -13.60 -6.83 9.22
CA GLY A 15 -14.41 -6.78 10.38
C GLY A 15 -14.84 -8.07 11.01
N LEU A 16 -14.62 -8.12 12.29
CA LEU A 16 -15.25 -8.58 13.52
C LEU A 16 -15.41 -10.08 13.80
N SER A 17 -14.82 -10.44 14.88
CA SER A 17 -15.23 -10.67 16.30
C SER A 17 -16.05 -11.95 16.56
N THR A 18 -15.66 -12.79 17.42
CA THR A 18 -16.00 -13.05 18.82
C THR A 18 -15.39 -14.34 19.35
N THR A 19 -14.97 -14.24 20.58
CA THR A 19 -14.37 -15.16 21.53
C THR A 19 -15.08 -16.51 21.65
N THR A 20 -14.34 -17.60 21.58
CA THR A 20 -14.69 -18.81 22.32
C THR A 20 -13.42 -19.34 23.02
N VAL A 21 -13.53 -19.37 24.36
CA VAL A 21 -12.54 -19.86 25.32
C VAL A 21 -12.30 -21.35 25.09
N ILE A 22 -11.05 -21.74 24.84
CA ILE A 22 -10.58 -23.09 25.15
C ILE A 22 -9.35 -22.94 26.05
N ASN A 23 -9.51 -23.39 27.30
CA ASN A 23 -8.46 -23.53 28.29
C ASN A 23 -7.34 -24.45 27.80
N ALA A 24 -6.13 -23.94 27.72
CA ALA A 24 -4.94 -24.78 27.80
C ALA A 24 -3.98 -24.17 28.83
N SER A 25 -3.59 -25.01 29.73
CA SER A 25 -2.80 -24.81 30.93
C SER A 25 -1.47 -24.11 30.70
N SER A 26 -1.19 -23.14 31.59
CA SER A 26 0.08 -22.43 31.75
C SER A 26 1.25 -23.34 32.05
N PRO A 27 2.45 -23.01 31.61
CA PRO A 27 3.67 -23.33 32.35
C PRO A 27 4.14 -22.11 33.14
N THR A 28 4.58 -22.43 34.30
CA THR A 28 5.08 -21.67 35.44
C THR A 28 6.12 -20.59 35.10
N SER A 29 5.98 -19.49 35.84
CA SER A 29 6.91 -18.38 36.04
C SER A 29 8.40 -18.75 36.05
N ALA A 30 9.17 -18.09 35.15
CA ALA A 30 10.61 -17.94 35.34
C ALA A 30 10.90 -16.52 35.79
N SER A 31 11.63 -16.41 36.87
CA SER A 31 12.10 -15.22 37.56
C SER A 31 12.91 -14.28 36.66
N GLY A 32 12.71 -12.96 36.84
CA GLY A 32 13.42 -11.90 36.15
C GLY A 32 14.95 -12.07 36.20
N ALA A 33 15.54 -12.15 35.01
CA ALA A 33 16.96 -12.00 34.81
C ALA A 33 17.23 -10.56 34.40
N GLN A 34 18.01 -9.82 35.19
CA GLN A 34 18.56 -8.52 34.83
C GLN A 34 19.52 -8.71 33.64
N VAL A 35 19.20 -8.10 32.50
CA VAL A 35 20.10 -8.06 31.35
C VAL A 35 20.96 -6.80 31.47
N THR A 36 22.23 -7.00 31.84
CA THR A 36 23.25 -5.94 31.74
C THR A 36 23.89 -6.00 30.35
N ASN A 37 24.09 -4.82 29.71
CA ASN A 37 24.89 -4.73 28.50
C ASN A 37 26.37 -5.09 28.79
N ALA A 38 27.18 -5.30 27.72
CA ALA A 38 28.60 -5.66 27.84
C ALA A 38 29.48 -4.60 28.54
N GLN A 39 28.91 -3.48 29.00
CA GLN A 39 29.56 -2.38 29.70
C GLN A 39 29.05 -2.15 31.14
N GLY A 40 28.12 -3.03 31.62
CA GLY A 40 27.69 -2.99 33.02
C GLY A 40 26.75 -1.85 33.40
N GLU A 41 26.15 -1.15 32.43
CA GLU A 41 25.16 -0.11 32.71
C GLU A 41 23.77 -0.70 32.88
N ASN A 42 23.11 -0.34 34.00
CA ASN A 42 21.68 -0.55 34.20
C ASN A 42 20.91 0.28 33.19
N THR A 43 20.56 -0.27 32.02
CA THR A 43 19.56 0.35 31.15
C THR A 43 18.24 0.33 31.89
N SER A 44 17.74 1.49 32.29
CA SER A 44 16.41 1.61 32.86
C SER A 44 15.42 0.97 31.90
N GLU A 45 14.75 -0.07 32.35
CA GLU A 45 13.75 -0.79 31.58
C GLU A 45 12.69 0.21 31.10
N ASP A 46 12.34 0.21 29.79
CA ASP A 46 11.32 1.09 29.23
C ASP A 46 10.01 0.94 30.03
N PRO A 47 9.53 2.01 30.69
CA PRO A 47 8.39 1.92 31.61
C PRO A 47 7.07 1.56 30.91
N PHE A 48 7.05 1.58 29.56
CA PHE A 48 5.85 1.30 28.75
C PHE A 48 5.88 -0.05 28.04
N LEU A 49 6.85 -0.95 28.32
CA LEU A 49 6.94 -2.29 27.72
C LEU A 49 5.66 -3.13 27.95
N TRP A 50 4.95 -2.92 29.05
CA TRP A 50 3.67 -3.60 29.29
C TRP A 50 2.58 -3.33 28.25
N LEU A 51 2.69 -2.27 27.45
CA LEU A 51 1.79 -1.98 26.33
C LEU A 51 2.09 -2.85 25.08
N GLU A 52 3.20 -3.59 25.09
CA GLU A 52 3.52 -4.57 24.05
C GLU A 52 2.76 -5.90 24.23
N GLU A 53 2.18 -6.12 25.40
CA GLU A 53 1.32 -7.26 25.66
C GLU A 53 -0.06 -7.01 25.05
N LEU A 54 -0.25 -7.39 23.76
CA LEU A 54 -1.39 -7.01 22.93
C LEU A 54 -2.75 -7.24 23.61
N ASP A 55 -2.94 -8.41 24.23
CA ASP A 55 -4.22 -8.88 24.78
C ASP A 55 -4.27 -8.83 26.32
N SER A 56 -3.25 -8.24 26.97
CA SER A 56 -3.27 -8.16 28.43
C SER A 56 -4.40 -7.25 28.89
N GLN A 57 -5.09 -7.66 29.98
CA GLN A 57 -6.19 -6.85 30.55
C GLN A 57 -5.73 -5.42 30.89
N ARG A 58 -4.46 -5.25 31.30
CA ARG A 58 -3.89 -3.95 31.64
C ARG A 58 -3.76 -3.07 30.40
N ALA A 59 -3.23 -3.59 29.29
CA ALA A 59 -3.08 -2.86 28.05
C ALA A 59 -4.44 -2.51 27.47
N MET A 60 -5.36 -3.48 27.40
CA MET A 60 -6.70 -3.24 26.85
C MET A 60 -7.53 -2.26 27.70
N ASN A 61 -7.42 -2.30 29.03
CA ASN A 61 -8.07 -1.30 29.89
C ASN A 61 -7.54 0.12 29.63
N TRP A 62 -6.24 0.26 29.34
CA TRP A 62 -5.66 1.55 28.96
C TRP A 62 -6.19 2.01 27.61
N VAL A 63 -6.22 1.12 26.61
CA VAL A 63 -6.78 1.40 25.26
C VAL A 63 -8.22 1.89 25.36
N VAL A 64 -9.08 1.12 26.02
CA VAL A 64 -10.50 1.50 26.20
C VAL A 64 -10.63 2.84 26.94
N GLY A 65 -9.80 3.07 27.95
CA GLY A 65 -9.77 4.32 28.68
C GLY A 65 -9.39 5.53 27.77
N GLN A 66 -8.43 5.35 26.86
CA GLN A 66 -8.06 6.41 25.92
C GLN A 66 -9.11 6.60 24.82
N ASN A 67 -9.68 5.51 24.28
CA ASN A 67 -10.80 5.60 23.33
C ASN A 67 -11.95 6.40 23.92
N ASN A 68 -12.43 6.04 25.12
CA ASN A 68 -13.52 6.75 25.80
C ASN A 68 -13.21 8.25 25.98
N ARG A 69 -11.96 8.60 26.30
CA ARG A 69 -11.55 10.01 26.42
C ARG A 69 -11.63 10.74 25.08
N THR A 70 -11.07 10.14 24.03
CA THR A 70 -11.04 10.73 22.69
C THR A 70 -12.45 10.86 22.10
N GLU A 71 -13.26 9.83 22.25
CA GLU A 71 -14.66 9.81 21.77
C GLU A 71 -15.54 10.83 22.52
N ALA A 72 -15.42 10.91 23.84
CA ALA A 72 -16.16 11.89 24.64
C ALA A 72 -15.85 13.35 24.26
N GLU A 73 -14.65 13.60 23.74
CA GLU A 73 -14.24 14.95 23.31
C GLU A 73 -14.63 15.25 21.88
N LEU A 74 -14.52 14.27 20.98
CA LEU A 74 -14.64 14.50 19.53
C LEU A 74 -16.00 14.11 18.95
N PHE A 75 -16.69 13.11 19.52
CA PHE A 75 -17.90 12.51 18.92
C PHE A 75 -19.18 13.28 19.33
N ASP A 76 -19.28 14.49 18.85
CA ASP A 76 -20.46 15.33 18.99
C ASP A 76 -21.26 15.43 17.67
N ASN A 77 -22.20 16.39 17.59
CA ASN A 77 -23.04 16.57 16.42
C ASN A 77 -22.25 16.95 15.16
N ASP A 78 -21.18 17.74 15.29
CA ASP A 78 -20.36 18.17 14.14
C ASP A 78 -19.56 17.00 13.60
N PHE A 79 -19.00 16.18 14.48
CA PHE A 79 -18.37 14.92 14.12
C PHE A 79 -19.33 13.99 13.35
N GLU A 80 -20.57 13.82 13.85
CA GLU A 80 -21.56 12.96 13.20
C GLU A 80 -21.95 13.45 11.80
N VAL A 81 -22.03 14.76 11.58
CA VAL A 81 -22.26 15.34 10.26
C VAL A 81 -21.14 15.00 9.29
N ILE A 82 -19.89 15.14 9.73
CA ILE A 82 -18.70 14.83 8.92
C ILE A 82 -18.64 13.33 8.62
N ARG A 83 -18.80 12.50 9.65
CA ARG A 83 -18.80 11.05 9.52
C ARG A 83 -19.88 10.57 8.54
N ALA A 84 -21.09 11.13 8.65
CA ALA A 84 -22.18 10.80 7.75
C ALA A 84 -21.89 11.22 6.30
N GLY A 85 -21.33 12.41 6.08
CA GLY A 85 -20.94 12.88 4.75
C GLY A 85 -19.83 12.03 4.11
N ILE A 86 -18.85 11.60 4.90
CA ILE A 86 -17.81 10.68 4.43
C ILE A 86 -18.41 9.29 4.12
N LEU A 87 -19.30 8.79 5.00
CA LEU A 87 -19.94 7.48 4.81
C LEU A 87 -20.81 7.47 3.54
N GLU A 88 -21.55 8.55 3.26
CA GLU A 88 -22.33 8.69 2.02
C GLU A 88 -21.45 8.54 0.77
N VAL A 89 -20.24 9.09 0.79
CA VAL A 89 -19.28 8.92 -0.30
C VAL A 89 -18.78 7.48 -0.41
N LEU A 90 -18.47 6.84 0.71
CA LEU A 90 -17.95 5.48 0.74
C LEU A 90 -19.01 4.43 0.36
N ASP A 91 -20.26 4.63 0.76
CA ASP A 91 -21.39 3.75 0.47
C ASP A 91 -22.06 4.02 -0.88
N ALA A 92 -21.61 5.04 -1.60
CA ALA A 92 -22.22 5.43 -2.87
C ALA A 92 -22.29 4.28 -3.87
N THR A 93 -23.48 4.02 -4.41
CA THR A 93 -23.73 2.90 -5.35
C THR A 93 -23.45 3.25 -6.81
N ASP A 94 -23.25 4.53 -7.12
CA ASP A 94 -22.92 5.07 -8.44
C ASP A 94 -21.41 5.22 -8.68
N ARG A 95 -20.60 4.49 -7.91
CA ARG A 95 -19.15 4.34 -8.16
C ARG A 95 -18.92 3.47 -9.40
N ILE A 96 -17.78 3.64 -10.06
CA ILE A 96 -17.40 2.78 -11.18
C ILE A 96 -17.08 1.37 -10.64
N PRO A 97 -17.80 0.33 -11.06
CA PRO A 97 -17.41 -1.05 -10.76
C PRO A 97 -16.20 -1.41 -11.63
N MET A 98 -14.98 -1.25 -11.09
CA MET A 98 -13.75 -1.66 -11.78
C MET A 98 -13.77 -3.16 -12.00
N VAL A 99 -13.38 -3.61 -13.19
CA VAL A 99 -13.50 -5.01 -13.61
C VAL A 99 -12.20 -5.59 -14.13
N THR A 100 -12.06 -6.92 -13.95
CA THR A 100 -11.01 -7.71 -14.57
C THR A 100 -11.64 -8.70 -15.55
N LYS A 101 -11.21 -8.71 -16.81
CA LYS A 101 -11.68 -9.65 -17.82
C LYS A 101 -11.07 -11.03 -17.61
N ARG A 102 -11.87 -12.10 -17.68
CA ARG A 102 -11.45 -13.49 -17.76
C ARG A 102 -12.41 -14.23 -18.70
N GLY A 103 -11.90 -14.63 -19.86
CA GLY A 103 -12.75 -15.18 -20.93
C GLY A 103 -13.82 -14.17 -21.35
N GLU A 104 -15.07 -14.59 -21.41
CA GLU A 104 -16.22 -13.75 -21.81
C GLU A 104 -16.77 -12.87 -20.69
N HIS A 105 -16.24 -12.96 -19.45
CA HIS A 105 -16.82 -12.29 -18.29
C HIS A 105 -15.89 -11.23 -17.70
N TYR A 106 -16.53 -10.24 -17.09
CA TYR A 106 -15.92 -9.12 -16.37
C TYR A 106 -16.23 -9.26 -14.88
N TYR A 107 -15.20 -9.49 -14.07
CA TYR A 107 -15.31 -9.79 -12.63
C TYR A 107 -15.09 -8.54 -11.81
N ASN A 108 -15.87 -8.40 -10.73
CA ASN A 108 -15.82 -7.26 -9.82
C ASN A 108 -16.02 -7.71 -8.38
N PHE A 109 -15.39 -7.04 -7.45
CA PHE A 109 -15.75 -7.09 -6.04
C PHE A 109 -16.45 -5.80 -5.65
N TRP A 110 -17.61 -5.90 -5.01
CA TRP A 110 -18.48 -4.77 -4.73
C TRP A 110 -18.94 -4.74 -3.29
N ARG A 111 -18.96 -3.53 -2.70
CA ARG A 111 -19.48 -3.25 -1.38
C ARG A 111 -20.46 -2.09 -1.44
N ASP A 112 -21.49 -2.15 -0.61
CA ASP A 112 -22.45 -1.09 -0.37
C ASP A 112 -23.07 -1.24 1.03
N SER A 113 -24.04 -0.37 1.38
CA SER A 113 -24.71 -0.41 2.68
C SER A 113 -25.52 -1.69 2.94
N GLN A 114 -25.89 -2.44 1.90
CA GLN A 114 -26.63 -3.70 2.02
C GLN A 114 -25.69 -4.91 2.13
N HIS A 115 -24.49 -4.80 1.55
CA HIS A 115 -23.45 -5.82 1.55
C HIS A 115 -22.14 -5.21 2.05
N PRO A 116 -22.05 -4.90 3.34
CA PRO A 116 -20.86 -4.24 3.90
C PRO A 116 -19.60 -5.09 3.83
N LYS A 117 -19.72 -6.44 3.82
CA LYS A 117 -18.59 -7.35 3.61
C LYS A 117 -18.32 -7.62 2.13
N GLY A 118 -19.32 -7.44 1.28
CA GLY A 118 -19.22 -7.37 -0.16
C GLY A 118 -19.60 -8.64 -0.92
N LEU A 119 -19.70 -8.42 -2.22
CA LEU A 119 -20.09 -9.41 -3.22
C LEU A 119 -18.96 -9.61 -4.24
N TRP A 120 -18.51 -10.83 -4.44
CA TRP A 120 -17.76 -11.19 -5.62
C TRP A 120 -18.73 -11.55 -6.72
N ARG A 121 -18.67 -10.86 -7.88
CA ARG A 121 -19.68 -10.92 -8.92
C ARG A 121 -19.06 -10.79 -10.31
N ARG A 122 -19.80 -11.16 -11.35
CA ARG A 122 -19.40 -11.02 -12.76
C ARG A 122 -20.55 -10.58 -13.65
N THR A 123 -20.21 -10.04 -14.82
CA THR A 123 -21.16 -9.65 -15.87
C THR A 123 -20.55 -9.86 -17.26
N GLY A 124 -21.38 -9.81 -18.30
CA GLY A 124 -20.91 -9.79 -19.70
C GLY A 124 -20.66 -8.36 -20.17
N TRP A 125 -19.94 -8.22 -21.32
CA TRP A 125 -19.54 -6.92 -21.84
C TRP A 125 -20.73 -6.00 -22.15
N GLU A 126 -21.75 -6.47 -22.88
CA GLU A 126 -22.90 -5.65 -23.24
C GLU A 126 -23.64 -5.13 -21.99
N SER A 127 -23.83 -5.97 -20.99
CA SER A 127 -24.42 -5.57 -19.72
C SER A 127 -23.52 -4.57 -18.98
N TYR A 128 -22.20 -4.77 -19.00
CA TYR A 128 -21.29 -3.84 -18.34
C TYR A 128 -21.37 -2.41 -18.91
N LEU A 129 -21.69 -2.27 -20.20
CA LEU A 129 -21.85 -0.97 -20.85
C LEU A 129 -23.11 -0.21 -20.39
N GLU A 130 -24.11 -0.90 -19.85
CA GLU A 130 -25.32 -0.26 -19.35
C GLU A 130 -25.03 0.55 -18.08
N ASN A 131 -25.87 1.55 -17.80
CA ASN A 131 -25.75 2.37 -16.60
C ASN A 131 -25.94 1.53 -15.32
N ASP A 132 -26.81 0.52 -15.39
CA ASP A 132 -27.09 -0.43 -14.30
C ASP A 132 -26.87 -1.86 -14.81
N PRO A 133 -25.64 -2.37 -14.73
CA PRO A 133 -25.31 -3.70 -15.20
C PRO A 133 -25.99 -4.81 -14.41
N VAL A 134 -26.44 -5.84 -15.10
CA VAL A 134 -26.92 -7.07 -14.44
C VAL A 134 -25.72 -7.91 -14.00
N TRP A 135 -25.63 -8.17 -12.71
CA TRP A 135 -24.55 -8.92 -12.10
C TRP A 135 -24.98 -10.33 -11.68
N GLU A 136 -24.21 -11.32 -12.05
CA GLU A 136 -24.28 -12.65 -11.46
C GLU A 136 -23.43 -12.65 -10.17
N ILE A 137 -24.07 -12.92 -9.03
CA ILE A 137 -23.39 -13.03 -7.74
C ILE A 137 -22.74 -14.40 -7.65
N LEU A 138 -21.42 -14.41 -7.50
CA LEU A 138 -20.63 -15.63 -7.36
C LEU A 138 -20.48 -16.02 -5.88
N LEU A 139 -20.16 -15.03 -5.02
CA LEU A 139 -19.98 -15.26 -3.61
C LEU A 139 -20.42 -14.01 -2.83
N ASP A 140 -21.34 -14.24 -1.88
CA ASP A 140 -21.78 -13.24 -0.91
C ASP A 140 -21.00 -13.45 0.39
N ILE A 141 -20.16 -12.47 0.74
CA ILE A 141 -19.27 -12.55 1.93
C ILE A 141 -20.07 -12.35 3.20
N ASP A 142 -21.12 -11.53 3.18
CA ASP A 142 -22.00 -11.32 4.34
C ASP A 142 -22.73 -12.60 4.70
N ALA A 143 -23.29 -13.28 3.69
CA ALA A 143 -23.95 -14.58 3.88
C ALA A 143 -22.96 -15.67 4.36
N LEU A 144 -21.75 -15.70 3.81
CA LEU A 144 -20.70 -16.64 4.23
C LEU A 144 -20.28 -16.40 5.68
N ALA A 145 -20.05 -15.16 6.05
CA ALA A 145 -19.66 -14.76 7.42
C ALA A 145 -20.73 -15.15 8.43
N ALA A 146 -22.00 -14.91 8.11
CA ALA A 146 -23.15 -15.28 8.96
C ALA A 146 -23.27 -16.82 9.12
N ALA A 147 -23.06 -17.58 8.04
CA ALA A 147 -23.17 -19.04 8.06
C ALA A 147 -22.03 -19.69 8.86
N GLU A 148 -20.80 -19.22 8.71
CA GLU A 148 -19.60 -19.78 9.35
C GLU A 148 -19.31 -19.14 10.72
N LYS A 149 -19.95 -18.00 11.06
CA LYS A 149 -19.73 -17.21 12.28
C LYS A 149 -18.26 -16.72 12.38
N ILE A 150 -17.70 -16.37 11.26
CA ILE A 150 -16.36 -15.80 11.12
C ILE A 150 -16.50 -14.53 10.30
N GLU A 151 -15.87 -13.46 10.76
CA GLU A 151 -15.94 -12.15 10.13
C GLU A 151 -15.03 -12.09 8.87
N TRP A 152 -15.37 -12.90 7.87
CA TRP A 152 -14.58 -13.03 6.65
C TRP A 152 -14.44 -11.71 5.88
N VAL A 153 -13.22 -11.50 5.42
CA VAL A 153 -12.83 -10.42 4.50
C VAL A 153 -12.34 -11.05 3.21
N PHE A 154 -12.89 -10.62 2.09
CA PHE A 154 -12.44 -11.06 0.79
C PHE A 154 -11.08 -10.44 0.45
N SER A 155 -10.05 -11.27 0.30
CA SER A 155 -8.67 -10.86 -0.02
C SER A 155 -8.28 -11.24 -1.46
N GLY A 156 -9.27 -11.59 -2.30
CA GLY A 156 -9.08 -11.85 -3.72
C GLY A 156 -9.45 -13.24 -4.18
N ALA A 157 -9.51 -13.40 -5.50
CA ALA A 157 -9.75 -14.67 -6.20
C ALA A 157 -8.67 -14.89 -7.25
N GLN A 158 -8.09 -16.09 -7.28
CA GLN A 158 -7.11 -16.50 -8.29
C GLN A 158 -7.73 -17.59 -9.17
N MET A 159 -8.05 -17.25 -10.42
CA MET A 159 -8.67 -18.14 -11.36
C MET A 159 -7.68 -19.19 -11.84
N LEU A 160 -8.13 -20.45 -11.95
CA LEU A 160 -7.42 -21.47 -12.71
C LEU A 160 -7.60 -21.17 -14.20
N ARG A 161 -6.49 -21.06 -14.93
CA ARG A 161 -6.55 -20.91 -16.37
C ARG A 161 -7.16 -22.17 -17.00
N PRO A 162 -8.21 -22.06 -17.83
CA PRO A 162 -8.81 -23.21 -18.50
C PRO A 162 -7.95 -23.68 -19.69
N ALA A 163 -8.23 -24.88 -20.19
CA ALA A 163 -7.75 -25.29 -21.50
C ALA A 163 -8.30 -24.35 -22.59
N ALA A 164 -7.63 -24.32 -23.75
CA ALA A 164 -8.04 -23.47 -24.87
C ALA A 164 -9.53 -23.65 -25.21
N ASN A 165 -10.23 -22.53 -25.37
CA ASN A 165 -11.68 -22.48 -25.68
C ASN A 165 -12.60 -23.09 -24.60
N GLN A 166 -12.13 -23.25 -23.38
CA GLN A 166 -12.94 -23.64 -22.23
C GLN A 166 -13.25 -22.44 -21.32
N PRO A 167 -14.39 -22.42 -20.62
CA PRO A 167 -14.69 -21.36 -19.66
C PRO A 167 -13.83 -21.46 -18.39
N TYR A 168 -13.70 -20.35 -17.67
CA TYR A 168 -13.13 -20.35 -16.33
C TYR A 168 -14.14 -20.97 -15.35
N GLU A 169 -13.76 -22.08 -14.70
CA GLU A 169 -14.65 -22.85 -13.81
C GLU A 169 -14.16 -22.96 -12.37
N ARG A 170 -12.89 -22.67 -12.10
CA ARG A 170 -12.28 -22.80 -10.77
C ARG A 170 -11.56 -21.55 -10.35
N ALA A 171 -11.64 -21.25 -9.05
CA ALA A 171 -10.88 -20.19 -8.42
C ALA A 171 -10.38 -20.60 -7.03
N LEU A 172 -9.25 -20.07 -6.59
CA LEU A 172 -8.86 -20.04 -5.18
C LEU A 172 -9.35 -18.72 -4.59
N ILE A 173 -10.24 -18.81 -3.61
CA ILE A 173 -10.74 -17.65 -2.87
C ILE A 173 -9.90 -17.48 -1.63
N LYS A 174 -9.37 -16.27 -1.44
CA LYS A 174 -8.60 -15.87 -0.27
C LYS A 174 -9.50 -15.10 0.68
N LEU A 175 -9.61 -15.55 1.91
CA LEU A 175 -10.47 -14.99 2.96
C LEU A 175 -9.64 -14.73 4.21
N SER A 176 -9.56 -13.47 4.64
CA SER A 176 -8.96 -13.10 5.93
C SER A 176 -10.01 -13.14 7.03
N PRO A 177 -9.74 -13.69 8.22
CA PRO A 177 -10.71 -13.71 9.31
C PRO A 177 -10.89 -12.34 10.01
N ASP A 178 -9.96 -11.40 9.81
CA ASP A 178 -9.89 -10.13 10.53
C ASP A 178 -9.38 -8.95 9.70
N GLY A 179 -9.13 -9.16 8.39
CA GLY A 179 -8.61 -8.14 7.49
C GLY A 179 -7.09 -7.92 7.55
N GLY A 180 -6.35 -8.77 8.30
CA GLY A 180 -4.89 -8.81 8.29
C GLY A 180 -4.32 -9.52 7.05
N ASP A 181 -2.99 -9.71 7.04
CA ASP A 181 -2.26 -10.35 5.92
C ASP A 181 -2.45 -11.88 5.88
N GLN A 182 -3.00 -12.47 6.93
CA GLN A 182 -3.28 -13.90 7.01
C GLN A 182 -4.58 -14.25 6.30
N VAL A 183 -4.56 -15.30 5.49
CA VAL A 183 -5.72 -15.73 4.71
C VAL A 183 -5.93 -17.25 4.77
N ARG A 184 -7.19 -17.68 4.82
CA ARG A 184 -7.59 -19.03 4.42
C ARG A 184 -7.78 -19.05 2.92
N VAL A 185 -7.28 -20.09 2.24
CA VAL A 185 -7.43 -20.24 0.79
C VAL A 185 -8.32 -21.43 0.50
N ARG A 186 -9.42 -21.22 -0.22
CA ARG A 186 -10.42 -22.28 -0.51
C ARG A 186 -10.71 -22.35 -2.00
N GLU A 187 -10.80 -23.58 -2.52
CA GLU A 187 -11.20 -23.82 -3.90
C GLU A 187 -12.71 -23.61 -4.09
N PHE A 188 -13.05 -22.85 -5.12
CA PHE A 188 -14.42 -22.49 -5.47
C PHE A 188 -14.77 -22.91 -6.88
N ASP A 189 -15.95 -23.46 -7.06
CA ASP A 189 -16.53 -23.90 -8.34
C ASP A 189 -17.51 -22.85 -8.85
N LEU A 190 -17.16 -22.21 -9.98
CA LEU A 190 -18.00 -21.16 -10.56
C LEU A 190 -19.33 -21.67 -11.14
N PRO A 191 -19.38 -22.84 -11.82
CA PRO A 191 -20.65 -23.39 -12.32
C PRO A 191 -21.69 -23.66 -11.23
N THR A 192 -21.26 -24.13 -10.05
CA THR A 192 -22.17 -24.44 -8.94
C THR A 192 -22.25 -23.37 -7.88
N LEU A 193 -21.47 -22.28 -8.01
CA LEU A 193 -21.37 -21.15 -7.07
C LEU A 193 -21.11 -21.63 -5.63
N SER A 194 -20.20 -22.57 -5.46
CA SER A 194 -19.94 -23.20 -4.16
C SER A 194 -18.49 -23.59 -3.96
N PHE A 195 -18.05 -23.69 -2.71
CA PHE A 195 -16.74 -24.27 -2.40
C PHE A 195 -16.73 -25.76 -2.76
N VAL A 196 -15.62 -26.21 -3.36
CA VAL A 196 -15.48 -27.59 -3.84
C VAL A 196 -15.38 -28.57 -2.65
N PRO A 197 -16.32 -29.52 -2.50
CA PRO A 197 -16.22 -30.53 -1.45
C PRO A 197 -14.95 -31.39 -1.64
N GLY A 198 -14.05 -31.40 -0.65
CA GLY A 198 -12.76 -32.10 -0.75
C GLY A 198 -11.77 -31.43 -1.71
N GLY A 199 -12.04 -30.19 -2.12
CA GLY A 199 -11.12 -29.34 -2.88
C GLY A 199 -9.96 -28.83 -2.02
N PHE A 200 -9.16 -27.94 -2.60
CA PHE A 200 -8.08 -27.31 -1.85
C PHE A 200 -8.64 -26.39 -0.75
N ASP A 201 -8.15 -26.56 0.47
CA ASP A 201 -8.52 -25.77 1.64
C ASP A 201 -7.26 -25.61 2.52
N LEU A 202 -6.63 -24.45 2.46
CA LEU A 202 -5.40 -24.12 3.19
C LEU A 202 -5.76 -23.34 4.44
N PRO A 203 -5.12 -23.64 5.59
CA PRO A 203 -5.40 -22.97 6.86
C PRO A 203 -5.04 -21.49 6.81
N VAL A 204 -5.56 -20.72 7.77
CA VAL A 204 -5.23 -19.30 7.94
C VAL A 204 -3.75 -19.13 8.23
N ALA A 205 -3.05 -18.46 7.32
CA ALA A 205 -1.63 -18.10 7.44
C ALA A 205 -1.29 -17.01 6.41
N LYS A 206 -0.08 -16.42 6.52
CA LYS A 206 0.47 -15.53 5.48
C LYS A 206 0.86 -16.37 4.26
N THR A 207 -0.09 -16.65 3.39
CA THR A 207 0.02 -17.63 2.30
C THR A 207 0.20 -16.98 0.93
N LYS A 208 1.21 -17.45 0.17
CA LYS A 208 1.29 -17.28 -1.28
C LYS A 208 0.97 -18.61 -1.95
N VAL A 209 0.14 -18.58 -2.98
CA VAL A 209 -0.31 -19.79 -3.68
C VAL A 209 -0.40 -19.50 -5.18
N SER A 210 -0.08 -20.51 -6.00
CA SER A 210 -0.27 -20.49 -7.44
C SER A 210 -0.81 -21.83 -7.91
N TRP A 211 -1.73 -21.84 -8.88
CA TRP A 211 -2.08 -23.05 -9.62
C TRP A 211 -0.88 -23.50 -10.46
N ALA A 212 -0.49 -24.75 -10.35
CA ALA A 212 0.36 -25.40 -11.35
C ALA A 212 -0.50 -26.08 -12.42
N ASP A 213 -1.58 -26.70 -11.99
CA ASP A 213 -2.63 -27.31 -12.81
C ASP A 213 -3.89 -27.52 -11.96
N ALA A 214 -4.94 -28.17 -12.53
CA ALA A 214 -6.21 -28.39 -11.83
C ALA A 214 -6.09 -29.23 -10.55
N ASP A 215 -5.05 -30.04 -10.43
CA ASP A 215 -4.85 -30.99 -9.33
C ASP A 215 -3.60 -30.69 -8.50
N THR A 216 -2.93 -29.56 -8.76
CA THR A 216 -1.66 -29.22 -8.12
C THR A 216 -1.56 -27.74 -7.81
N LEU A 217 -1.21 -27.41 -6.57
CA LEU A 217 -0.85 -26.06 -6.13
C LEU A 217 0.63 -25.95 -5.77
N LEU A 218 1.21 -24.76 -5.99
CA LEU A 218 2.49 -24.33 -5.45
C LEU A 218 2.18 -23.45 -4.24
N VAL A 219 2.56 -23.90 -3.04
CA VAL A 219 2.09 -23.30 -1.78
C VAL A 219 3.29 -22.88 -0.93
N ALA A 220 3.35 -21.61 -0.61
CA ALA A 220 4.27 -21.03 0.37
C ALA A 220 3.43 -20.54 1.57
N THR A 221 3.55 -21.21 2.72
CA THR A 221 2.73 -20.96 3.90
C THR A 221 3.39 -21.52 5.16
N ASP A 222 2.81 -21.24 6.33
CA ASP A 222 3.22 -21.87 7.58
C ASP A 222 2.77 -23.36 7.59
N VAL A 223 3.73 -24.23 7.73
CA VAL A 223 3.52 -25.68 7.91
C VAL A 223 4.25 -26.21 9.15
N GLY A 224 4.59 -25.34 10.08
CA GLY A 224 5.25 -25.67 11.34
C GLY A 224 6.74 -25.28 11.39
N GLU A 225 7.48 -25.87 12.30
CA GLU A 225 8.86 -25.50 12.61
C GLU A 225 9.75 -25.44 11.37
N GLY A 226 10.48 -24.32 11.21
CA GLY A 226 11.41 -24.08 10.11
C GLY A 226 10.77 -23.69 8.77
N SER A 227 9.43 -23.54 8.69
CA SER A 227 8.74 -23.12 7.46
C SER A 227 8.64 -21.62 7.27
N LEU A 228 8.95 -20.83 8.30
CA LEU A 228 8.88 -19.38 8.28
C LEU A 228 10.26 -18.73 8.36
N THR A 229 10.34 -17.49 7.86
CA THR A 229 11.46 -16.57 7.99
C THR A 229 11.38 -15.77 9.30
N LEU A 230 12.43 -14.99 9.60
CA LEU A 230 12.42 -14.07 10.75
C LEU A 230 11.35 -12.97 10.62
N SER A 231 10.89 -12.69 9.41
CA SER A 231 9.79 -11.75 9.11
C SER A 231 8.40 -12.40 9.19
N SER A 232 8.30 -13.66 9.65
CA SER A 232 7.05 -14.44 9.74
C SER A 232 6.34 -14.68 8.41
N TYR A 233 7.07 -14.61 7.28
CA TYR A 233 6.60 -15.05 5.98
C TYR A 233 7.13 -16.44 5.64
N ALA A 234 6.57 -17.06 4.60
CA ALA A 234 6.98 -18.40 4.20
C ALA A 234 8.44 -18.47 3.73
N ARG A 235 9.21 -19.37 4.33
CA ARG A 235 10.59 -19.70 3.95
C ARG A 235 10.67 -20.80 2.91
N THR A 236 9.65 -21.68 2.88
CA THR A 236 9.63 -22.86 2.03
C THR A 236 8.40 -22.87 1.11
N VAL A 237 8.54 -23.48 -0.05
CA VAL A 237 7.44 -23.69 -1.02
C VAL A 237 7.24 -25.18 -1.22
N ARG A 238 5.98 -25.61 -1.19
CA ARG A 238 5.58 -27.00 -1.35
C ARG A 238 4.75 -27.18 -2.62
N ARG A 239 4.87 -28.36 -3.25
CA ARG A 239 4.02 -28.80 -4.34
C ARG A 239 2.91 -29.69 -3.76
N LEU A 240 1.72 -29.14 -3.65
CA LEU A 240 0.56 -29.80 -3.04
C LEU A 240 -0.33 -30.43 -4.09
N SER A 241 -0.44 -31.75 -4.11
CA SER A 241 -1.40 -32.47 -4.96
C SER A 241 -2.77 -32.54 -4.28
N ARG A 242 -3.82 -32.61 -5.09
CA ARG A 242 -5.21 -32.74 -4.62
C ARG A 242 -5.37 -33.91 -3.66
N GLY A 243 -6.00 -33.68 -2.52
CA GLY A 243 -6.22 -34.68 -1.48
C GLY A 243 -4.97 -35.03 -0.64
N GLN A 244 -3.82 -34.42 -0.90
CA GLN A 244 -2.61 -34.60 -0.11
C GLN A 244 -2.65 -33.74 1.15
N ASP A 245 -2.05 -34.25 2.23
CA ASP A 245 -1.78 -33.45 3.43
C ASP A 245 -0.69 -32.41 3.15
N LEU A 246 -0.99 -31.14 3.40
CA LEU A 246 -0.07 -30.00 3.17
C LEU A 246 1.26 -30.17 3.93
N ALA A 247 1.23 -30.68 5.17
CA ALA A 247 2.44 -30.87 5.97
C ALA A 247 3.38 -31.95 5.40
N ARG A 248 2.82 -32.87 4.55
CA ARG A 248 3.56 -33.96 3.89
C ARG A 248 3.86 -33.68 2.42
N ALA A 249 3.36 -32.57 1.88
CA ALA A 249 3.65 -32.18 0.50
C ALA A 249 5.15 -31.95 0.31
N PRO A 250 5.75 -32.41 -0.80
CA PRO A 250 7.19 -32.23 -1.04
C PRO A 250 7.57 -30.77 -1.09
N GLU A 251 8.65 -30.43 -0.38
CA GLU A 251 9.29 -29.12 -0.51
C GLU A 251 10.04 -29.07 -1.84
N ILE A 252 9.81 -27.99 -2.60
CA ILE A 252 10.39 -27.81 -3.94
C ILE A 252 11.34 -26.60 -4.01
N PHE A 253 11.24 -25.67 -3.05
CA PHE A 253 12.11 -24.51 -2.95
C PHE A 253 12.19 -24.04 -1.51
N ALA A 254 13.37 -23.52 -1.12
CA ALA A 254 13.60 -22.96 0.23
C ALA A 254 14.67 -21.86 0.15
N ILE A 255 14.56 -20.90 1.07
CA ILE A 255 15.48 -19.76 1.19
C ILE A 255 16.11 -19.69 2.59
N ASP A 256 17.08 -18.79 2.76
CA ASP A 256 17.66 -18.50 4.06
C ASP A 256 16.58 -17.92 5.02
N PRO A 257 16.56 -18.33 6.30
CA PRO A 257 15.57 -17.81 7.26
C PRO A 257 15.68 -16.30 7.53
N SER A 258 16.83 -15.67 7.25
CA SER A 258 17.02 -14.22 7.37
C SER A 258 16.42 -13.42 6.19
N HIS A 259 16.10 -14.07 5.07
CA HIS A 259 15.41 -13.46 3.96
C HIS A 259 13.93 -13.21 4.29
N VAL A 260 13.24 -12.45 3.45
CA VAL A 260 11.86 -12.06 3.74
C VAL A 260 10.85 -13.14 3.34
N LEU A 261 10.90 -13.65 2.11
CA LEU A 261 9.81 -14.49 1.58
C LEU A 261 10.29 -15.38 0.43
N ALA A 262 9.90 -16.66 0.44
CA ALA A 262 9.94 -17.55 -0.72
C ALA A 262 8.57 -17.68 -1.38
N PHE A 263 8.50 -17.69 -2.70
CA PHE A 263 7.32 -18.13 -3.42
C PHE A 263 7.68 -18.70 -4.80
N VAL A 264 6.80 -19.53 -5.34
CA VAL A 264 6.88 -20.04 -6.71
C VAL A 264 5.58 -19.73 -7.42
N SER A 265 5.68 -19.17 -8.61
CA SER A 265 4.56 -18.94 -9.52
C SER A 265 4.66 -19.85 -10.73
N HIS A 266 3.53 -20.26 -11.27
CA HIS A 266 3.43 -20.94 -12.54
C HIS A 266 2.88 -19.96 -13.59
N ASP A 267 3.67 -19.71 -14.65
CA ASP A 267 3.21 -19.03 -15.85
C ASP A 267 2.50 -20.05 -16.72
N SER A 268 1.19 -19.89 -16.88
CA SER A 268 0.35 -20.80 -17.68
C SER A 268 0.05 -20.24 -19.08
N THR A 269 0.82 -19.24 -19.55
CA THR A 269 0.67 -18.69 -20.90
C THR A 269 1.00 -19.75 -21.95
N PRO A 270 0.07 -20.06 -22.90
CA PRO A 270 0.27 -21.13 -23.88
C PRO A 270 1.55 -20.95 -24.69
N GLY A 271 2.37 -22.01 -24.66
CA GLY A 271 3.68 -22.03 -25.33
C GLY A 271 4.84 -21.45 -24.52
N PHE A 272 4.53 -20.90 -23.33
CA PHE A 272 5.52 -20.26 -22.42
C PHE A 272 5.37 -20.79 -21.00
N GLU A 273 4.75 -21.96 -20.83
CA GLU A 273 4.51 -22.54 -19.52
C GLU A 273 5.83 -22.79 -18.77
N ARG A 274 5.93 -22.27 -17.54
CA ARG A 274 7.13 -22.38 -16.72
C ARG A 274 6.86 -22.10 -15.25
N ASP A 275 7.62 -22.75 -14.38
CA ASP A 275 7.67 -22.42 -12.96
C ASP A 275 8.80 -21.40 -12.70
N VAL A 276 8.50 -20.37 -11.93
CA VAL A 276 9.44 -19.31 -11.55
C VAL A 276 9.49 -19.20 -10.02
N ALA A 277 10.66 -19.41 -9.43
CA ALA A 277 10.86 -19.26 -8.00
C ALA A 277 11.49 -17.90 -7.68
N HIS A 278 11.09 -17.34 -6.56
CA HIS A 278 11.59 -16.07 -6.06
C HIS A 278 12.11 -16.24 -4.63
N ASP A 279 13.36 -15.84 -4.43
CA ASP A 279 13.99 -15.63 -3.14
C ASP A 279 14.03 -14.12 -2.88
N VAL A 280 13.09 -13.63 -2.09
CA VAL A 280 13.01 -12.22 -1.69
C VAL A 280 13.91 -12.01 -0.49
N ILE A 281 15.10 -11.47 -0.73
CA ILE A 281 16.13 -11.26 0.29
C ILE A 281 15.69 -10.15 1.24
N ASP A 282 15.31 -9.01 0.67
CA ASP A 282 14.72 -7.86 1.37
C ASP A 282 13.76 -7.10 0.44
N PHE A 283 13.31 -5.90 0.82
CA PHE A 283 12.37 -5.10 0.03
C PHE A 283 12.89 -4.73 -1.38
N TYR A 284 14.21 -4.67 -1.57
CA TYR A 284 14.87 -4.17 -2.79
C TYR A 284 15.73 -5.20 -3.47
N ASN A 285 16.01 -6.31 -2.80
CA ASN A 285 16.89 -7.35 -3.28
C ASN A 285 16.16 -8.68 -3.41
N SER A 286 16.30 -9.33 -4.55
CA SER A 286 15.72 -10.64 -4.81
C SER A 286 16.56 -11.46 -5.79
N LYS A 287 16.35 -12.77 -5.79
CA LYS A 287 16.85 -13.68 -6.82
C LYS A 287 15.67 -14.38 -7.47
N THR A 288 15.72 -14.49 -8.79
CA THR A 288 14.71 -15.17 -9.61
C THR A 288 15.31 -16.42 -10.22
N PHE A 289 14.58 -17.53 -10.19
CA PHE A 289 15.02 -18.82 -10.70
C PHE A 289 13.97 -19.38 -11.65
N LEU A 290 14.42 -19.97 -12.74
CA LEU A 290 13.59 -20.75 -13.66
C LEU A 290 13.70 -22.24 -13.35
N ARG A 291 12.58 -22.95 -13.41
CA ARG A 291 12.62 -24.40 -13.37
C ARG A 291 13.05 -24.94 -14.73
N ARG A 292 14.15 -25.66 -14.75
CA ARG A 292 14.65 -26.37 -15.92
C ARG A 292 14.78 -27.84 -15.56
N HIS A 293 13.93 -28.69 -16.12
CA HIS A 293 13.79 -30.09 -15.70
C HIS A 293 13.51 -30.18 -14.19
N ASP A 294 14.40 -30.73 -13.40
CA ASP A 294 14.25 -30.88 -11.94
C ASP A 294 15.12 -29.90 -11.12
N ALA A 295 15.76 -28.93 -11.79
CA ALA A 295 16.63 -27.97 -11.15
C ALA A 295 16.07 -26.55 -11.22
N TRP A 296 16.38 -25.73 -10.19
CA TRP A 296 16.19 -24.30 -10.20
C TRP A 296 17.47 -23.63 -10.71
N VAL A 297 17.35 -22.96 -11.86
CA VAL A 297 18.46 -22.26 -12.53
C VAL A 297 18.27 -20.76 -12.30
N PRO A 298 19.22 -20.06 -11.65
CA PRO A 298 19.09 -18.63 -11.40
C PRO A 298 19.18 -17.83 -12.71
N ILE A 299 18.43 -16.74 -12.77
CA ILE A 299 18.65 -15.65 -13.72
C ILE A 299 19.74 -14.77 -13.12
N GLU A 300 20.95 -14.85 -13.66
CA GLU A 300 22.15 -14.26 -13.05
C GLU A 300 22.22 -12.75 -13.28
N VAL A 301 21.74 -11.99 -12.31
CA VAL A 301 21.80 -10.52 -12.25
C VAL A 301 22.11 -10.07 -10.81
N PRO A 302 22.59 -8.83 -10.58
CA PRO A 302 22.67 -8.27 -9.24
C PRO A 302 21.33 -8.35 -8.52
N THR A 303 21.33 -8.56 -7.21
CA THR A 303 20.11 -8.80 -6.43
C THR A 303 19.14 -7.61 -6.41
N ASP A 304 19.64 -6.40 -6.65
CA ASP A 304 18.86 -5.17 -6.76
C ASP A 304 18.37 -4.86 -8.20
N VAL A 305 18.54 -5.80 -9.12
CA VAL A 305 17.95 -5.73 -10.46
C VAL A 305 16.64 -6.50 -10.45
N GLY A 306 15.52 -5.78 -10.58
CA GLY A 306 14.20 -6.38 -10.73
C GLY A 306 14.11 -7.20 -12.01
N VAL A 307 13.57 -8.43 -11.92
CA VAL A 307 13.41 -9.34 -13.05
C VAL A 307 11.93 -9.63 -13.27
N SER A 308 11.45 -9.48 -14.49
CA SER A 308 10.12 -9.94 -14.89
C SER A 308 10.17 -10.68 -16.23
N LEU A 309 9.20 -11.55 -16.45
CA LEU A 309 9.11 -12.39 -17.64
C LEU A 309 7.79 -12.15 -18.37
N HIS A 310 7.84 -12.08 -19.68
CA HIS A 310 6.67 -12.06 -20.52
C HIS A 310 6.95 -12.81 -21.82
N ARG A 311 6.28 -13.93 -22.04
CA ARG A 311 6.50 -14.81 -23.20
C ARG A 311 7.99 -15.13 -23.40
N ASP A 312 8.59 -14.78 -24.55
CA ASP A 312 10.03 -14.96 -24.85
C ASP A 312 10.94 -13.96 -24.13
N TRP A 313 10.39 -12.93 -23.51
CA TRP A 313 11.19 -11.82 -22.99
C TRP A 313 11.49 -11.96 -21.51
N VAL A 314 12.70 -11.53 -21.16
CA VAL A 314 13.09 -11.16 -19.81
C VAL A 314 13.30 -9.65 -19.74
N LEU A 315 12.75 -9.02 -18.72
CA LEU A 315 12.89 -7.58 -18.48
C LEU A 315 13.63 -7.34 -17.18
N PHE A 316 14.43 -6.26 -17.18
CA PHE A 316 15.25 -5.89 -16.03
C PHE A 316 15.02 -4.43 -15.66
N SER A 317 15.00 -4.15 -14.34
CA SER A 317 14.89 -2.80 -13.79
C SER A 317 15.88 -2.63 -12.64
N PRO A 318 17.09 -2.08 -12.88
CA PRO A 318 18.09 -1.88 -11.85
C PRO A 318 17.71 -0.77 -10.87
N GLN A 319 17.93 -1.02 -9.57
CA GLN A 319 17.74 -0.03 -8.50
C GLN A 319 19.02 0.82 -8.30
N THR A 320 20.18 0.30 -8.70
CA THR A 320 21.46 1.02 -8.75
C THR A 320 22.04 0.97 -10.15
N GLN A 321 23.18 1.60 -10.34
CA GLN A 321 23.91 1.52 -11.61
C GLN A 321 24.35 0.07 -11.88
N TRP A 322 23.96 -0.47 -13.02
CA TRP A 322 24.31 -1.82 -13.43
C TRP A 322 25.14 -1.82 -14.71
N THR A 323 26.30 -2.47 -14.68
CA THR A 323 27.15 -2.66 -15.87
C THR A 323 27.03 -4.10 -16.34
N HIS A 324 26.54 -4.28 -17.57
CA HIS A 324 26.44 -5.56 -18.25
C HIS A 324 27.17 -5.49 -19.59
N GLU A 325 28.08 -6.45 -19.85
CA GLU A 325 28.88 -6.53 -21.07
C GLU A 325 29.57 -5.21 -21.50
N GLY A 326 30.01 -4.43 -20.51
CA GLY A 326 30.69 -3.14 -20.73
C GLY A 326 29.77 -1.94 -20.97
N THR A 327 28.46 -2.15 -21.06
CA THR A 327 27.47 -1.08 -21.10
C THR A 327 26.93 -0.81 -19.70
N THR A 328 26.85 0.45 -19.31
CA THR A 328 26.37 0.88 -18.00
C THR A 328 24.99 1.48 -18.11
N HIS A 329 24.04 0.88 -17.37
CA HIS A 329 22.65 1.32 -17.28
C HIS A 329 22.40 2.07 -15.98
N ILE A 330 21.67 3.18 -16.06
CA ILE A 330 21.34 4.00 -14.87
C ILE A 330 20.15 3.43 -14.11
N PRO A 331 19.99 3.75 -12.80
CA PRO A 331 18.86 3.30 -11.99
C PRO A 331 17.50 3.66 -12.60
N GLY A 332 16.58 2.71 -12.63
CA GLY A 332 15.22 2.91 -13.18
C GLY A 332 15.09 2.74 -14.69
N THR A 333 16.18 2.41 -15.40
CA THR A 333 16.11 2.00 -16.80
C THR A 333 15.30 0.71 -16.94
N LEU A 334 14.43 0.62 -17.94
CA LEU A 334 13.80 -0.64 -18.34
C LEU A 334 14.60 -1.26 -19.48
N LEU A 335 15.12 -2.46 -19.23
CA LEU A 335 15.87 -3.25 -20.17
C LEU A 335 15.08 -4.49 -20.58
N LEU A 336 15.29 -4.98 -21.79
CA LEU A 336 14.65 -6.17 -22.33
C LEU A 336 15.66 -7.02 -23.10
N ALA A 337 15.51 -8.33 -23.01
CA ALA A 337 16.23 -9.30 -23.83
C ALA A 337 15.35 -10.51 -24.13
N ASP A 338 15.76 -11.32 -25.12
CA ASP A 338 15.26 -12.69 -25.25
C ASP A 338 15.74 -13.53 -24.06
N LEU A 339 14.82 -14.30 -23.46
CA LEU A 339 15.07 -15.05 -22.23
C LEU A 339 16.11 -16.18 -22.46
N GLU A 340 15.98 -16.94 -23.54
CA GLU A 340 16.87 -18.08 -23.81
C GLU A 340 18.27 -17.61 -24.20
N GLU A 341 18.37 -16.53 -24.98
CA GLU A 341 19.65 -15.90 -25.29
C GLU A 341 20.32 -15.35 -24.02
N PHE A 342 19.55 -14.73 -23.13
CA PHE A 342 20.07 -14.25 -21.85
C PHE A 342 20.59 -15.40 -20.97
N MET A 343 19.82 -16.47 -20.84
CA MET A 343 20.21 -17.66 -20.09
C MET A 343 21.44 -18.36 -20.70
N ALA A 344 21.65 -18.23 -22.01
CA ALA A 344 22.84 -18.75 -22.72
C ALA A 344 24.05 -17.81 -22.63
N GLY A 345 23.91 -16.58 -22.10
CA GLY A 345 24.99 -15.57 -22.05
C GLY A 345 25.33 -14.98 -23.42
N THR A 346 24.35 -14.90 -24.32
CA THR A 346 24.54 -14.39 -25.71
C THR A 346 23.61 -13.20 -26.03
N ALA A 347 22.75 -12.81 -25.07
CA ALA A 347 21.79 -11.75 -25.30
C ALA A 347 22.43 -10.36 -25.25
N THR A 348 21.94 -9.46 -26.09
CA THR A 348 22.19 -8.03 -25.97
C THR A 348 21.00 -7.37 -25.28
N LEU A 349 21.25 -6.60 -24.21
CA LEU A 349 20.20 -5.85 -23.51
C LEU A 349 19.78 -4.64 -24.33
N ARG A 350 18.47 -4.51 -24.54
CA ARG A 350 17.86 -3.36 -25.20
C ARG A 350 17.26 -2.42 -24.17
N GLU A 351 17.62 -1.15 -24.21
CA GLU A 351 16.98 -0.11 -23.41
C GLU A 351 15.62 0.27 -24.01
N ILE A 352 14.53 -0.04 -23.26
CA ILE A 352 13.16 0.33 -23.65
C ILE A 352 12.79 1.69 -23.08
N PHE A 353 13.22 2.00 -21.86
CA PHE A 353 13.02 3.30 -21.22
C PHE A 353 14.25 3.68 -20.42
N VAL A 354 14.72 4.91 -20.60
CA VAL A 354 15.82 5.48 -19.82
C VAL A 354 15.29 6.72 -19.11
N PRO A 355 15.28 6.74 -17.75
CA PRO A 355 14.77 7.89 -17.01
C PRO A 355 15.68 9.10 -17.15
N SER A 356 15.08 10.30 -17.15
CA SER A 356 15.80 11.58 -16.99
C SER A 356 15.78 12.02 -15.52
N ASP A 357 16.28 13.22 -15.23
CA ASP A 357 16.23 13.79 -13.88
C ASP A 357 14.80 14.08 -13.40
N SER A 358 13.86 14.28 -14.34
CA SER A 358 12.46 14.58 -14.06
C SER A 358 11.49 13.44 -14.38
N THR A 359 11.96 12.30 -14.91
CA THR A 359 11.07 11.20 -15.32
C THR A 359 11.34 9.91 -14.57
N SER A 360 10.27 9.12 -14.32
CA SER A 360 10.36 7.78 -13.75
C SER A 360 9.30 6.85 -14.34
N LEU A 361 9.69 5.59 -14.59
CA LEU A 361 8.75 4.54 -14.99
C LEU A 361 8.00 4.04 -13.75
N GLN A 362 6.68 4.07 -13.78
CA GLN A 362 5.84 3.61 -12.67
C GLN A 362 5.36 2.17 -12.86
N SER A 363 4.96 1.83 -14.07
CA SER A 363 4.55 0.46 -14.43
C SER A 363 4.62 0.24 -15.93
N ILE A 364 4.67 -1.03 -16.30
CA ILE A 364 4.51 -1.52 -17.67
C ILE A 364 3.34 -2.49 -17.71
N ASP A 365 2.71 -2.61 -18.87
CA ASP A 365 1.77 -3.67 -19.16
C ASP A 365 1.88 -4.09 -20.64
N PHE A 366 1.44 -5.31 -20.97
CA PHE A 366 1.57 -5.87 -22.29
C PHE A 366 0.19 -6.08 -22.91
N THR A 367 -0.02 -5.52 -24.08
CA THR A 367 -1.07 -5.96 -25.00
C THR A 367 -0.54 -7.08 -25.89
N ALA A 368 -1.36 -7.62 -26.78
CA ALA A 368 -0.93 -8.68 -27.68
C ALA A 368 0.33 -8.32 -28.49
N ASN A 369 0.47 -7.04 -28.91
CA ASN A 369 1.51 -6.60 -29.82
C ASN A 369 2.32 -5.40 -29.31
N TYR A 370 1.95 -4.75 -28.21
CA TYR A 370 2.60 -3.51 -27.72
C TYR A 370 2.91 -3.57 -26.25
N ILE A 371 3.83 -2.68 -25.81
CA ILE A 371 4.12 -2.46 -24.39
C ILE A 371 3.60 -1.07 -24.01
N LEU A 372 2.77 -1.00 -22.99
CA LEU A 372 2.27 0.23 -22.38
C LEU A 372 3.23 0.66 -21.28
N LEU A 373 3.73 1.89 -21.33
CA LEU A 373 4.64 2.46 -20.35
C LEU A 373 3.92 3.59 -19.61
N ASN A 374 3.68 3.41 -18.31
CA ASN A 374 3.15 4.46 -17.44
C ASN A 374 4.33 5.20 -16.78
N VAL A 375 4.48 6.47 -17.08
CA VAL A 375 5.64 7.29 -16.71
C VAL A 375 5.16 8.52 -15.94
N LEU A 376 5.92 8.94 -14.92
CA LEU A 376 5.80 10.27 -14.33
C LEU A 376 6.87 11.19 -14.91
N GLN A 377 6.49 12.44 -15.18
CA GLN A 377 7.39 13.55 -15.46
C GLN A 377 7.01 14.72 -14.56
N ASP A 378 7.91 15.11 -13.66
CA ASP A 378 7.61 16.06 -12.59
C ASP A 378 6.28 15.74 -11.87
N VAL A 379 6.10 14.45 -11.53
CA VAL A 379 4.90 13.87 -10.89
C VAL A 379 3.61 13.92 -11.74
N ALA A 380 3.63 14.49 -12.94
CA ALA A 380 2.53 14.42 -13.90
C ALA A 380 2.58 13.08 -14.68
N SER A 381 1.43 12.45 -14.89
CA SER A 381 1.35 11.17 -15.59
C SER A 381 1.47 11.34 -17.11
N HIS A 382 2.22 10.44 -17.73
CA HIS A 382 2.35 10.28 -19.18
C HIS A 382 2.25 8.80 -19.53
N ILE A 383 1.65 8.49 -20.67
CA ILE A 383 1.59 7.14 -21.20
C ILE A 383 2.35 7.10 -22.51
N TYR A 384 3.20 6.09 -22.67
CA TYR A 384 3.87 5.82 -23.93
C TYR A 384 3.52 4.41 -24.40
N ILE A 385 3.47 4.25 -25.72
CA ILE A 385 3.28 2.97 -26.40
C ILE A 385 4.59 2.63 -27.07
N CYS A 386 5.14 1.45 -26.74
CA CYS A 386 6.32 0.89 -27.37
C CYS A 386 5.86 -0.18 -28.37
N ASP A 387 6.39 -0.13 -29.58
CA ASP A 387 6.06 -1.03 -30.70
C ASP A 387 7.22 -1.99 -30.99
N PRO A 388 7.17 -3.24 -30.46
CA PRO A 388 8.21 -4.24 -30.70
C PRO A 388 8.40 -4.60 -32.19
N ALA A 389 7.34 -4.59 -32.98
CA ALA A 389 7.43 -4.90 -34.42
C ALA A 389 8.11 -3.79 -35.23
N ASN A 390 8.21 -2.58 -34.68
CA ASN A 390 8.87 -1.42 -35.28
C ASN A 390 10.13 -1.03 -34.49
N ASP A 391 11.02 -2.00 -34.26
CA ASP A 391 12.29 -1.82 -33.56
C ASP A 391 12.15 -1.15 -32.17
N PHE A 392 11.06 -1.46 -31.46
CA PHE A 392 10.70 -0.90 -30.14
C PHE A 392 10.56 0.64 -30.16
N ALA A 393 10.09 1.19 -31.27
CA ALA A 393 9.80 2.61 -31.37
C ALA A 393 8.77 3.04 -30.31
N ILE A 394 9.08 4.15 -29.62
CA ILE A 394 8.22 4.68 -28.56
C ILE A 394 7.51 5.94 -29.05
N ARG A 395 6.20 6.03 -28.77
CA ARG A 395 5.39 7.20 -29.04
C ARG A 395 4.48 7.54 -27.86
N PRO A 396 4.19 8.83 -27.60
CA PRO A 396 3.25 9.21 -26.57
C PRO A 396 1.81 8.84 -26.95
N LEU A 397 0.99 8.51 -25.94
CA LEU A 397 -0.46 8.54 -26.01
C LEU A 397 -0.92 9.87 -25.40
N ASP A 398 -1.34 10.83 -26.25
CA ASP A 398 -1.75 12.16 -25.78
C ASP A 398 -3.18 12.12 -25.22
N ILE A 399 -3.33 12.47 -23.94
CA ILE A 399 -4.61 12.47 -23.22
C ILE A 399 -5.07 13.90 -22.91
N GLY A 400 -4.17 14.88 -23.01
CA GLY A 400 -4.50 16.31 -22.95
C GLY A 400 -5.03 16.83 -21.62
N ALA A 401 -4.75 16.18 -20.48
CA ALA A 401 -5.25 16.59 -19.17
C ALA A 401 -4.10 16.79 -18.15
N PRO A 402 -3.52 18.00 -18.08
CA PRO A 402 -2.43 18.29 -17.14
C PRO A 402 -2.88 18.14 -15.67
N LEU A 403 -1.93 17.83 -14.78
CA LEU A 403 -2.12 17.65 -13.33
C LEU A 403 -3.16 16.58 -12.97
N HIS A 404 -3.38 15.61 -13.86
CA HIS A 404 -4.17 14.41 -13.60
C HIS A 404 -3.27 13.18 -13.54
N SER A 405 -3.76 12.13 -12.90
CA SER A 405 -3.16 10.81 -12.93
C SER A 405 -3.83 9.96 -14.01
N PHE A 406 -3.00 9.34 -14.85
CA PHE A 406 -3.45 8.38 -15.85
C PHE A 406 -2.79 7.04 -15.60
N SER A 407 -3.50 5.97 -15.93
CA SER A 407 -2.93 4.63 -15.94
C SER A 407 -3.55 3.85 -17.10
N ALA A 408 -2.70 3.31 -17.97
CA ALA A 408 -3.09 2.37 -19.01
C ALA A 408 -2.74 0.94 -18.59
N SER A 409 -3.69 0.01 -18.76
CA SER A 409 -3.47 -1.41 -18.53
C SER A 409 -4.16 -2.25 -19.59
N ALA A 410 -3.52 -3.32 -20.06
CA ALA A 410 -4.10 -4.24 -21.02
C ALA A 410 -5.38 -4.88 -20.45
N ILE A 411 -6.37 -5.11 -21.30
CA ILE A 411 -7.61 -5.79 -20.89
C ILE A 411 -7.40 -7.29 -20.87
N ASP A 412 -6.85 -7.84 -21.96
CA ASP A 412 -6.59 -9.25 -22.13
C ASP A 412 -5.70 -9.44 -23.37
N ASP A 413 -4.40 -9.60 -23.18
CA ASP A 413 -3.40 -9.68 -24.25
C ASP A 413 -3.48 -10.97 -25.09
N GLU A 414 -4.35 -11.90 -24.68
CA GLU A 414 -4.57 -13.15 -25.37
C GLU A 414 -5.91 -13.20 -26.12
N ASP A 415 -6.74 -12.16 -26.03
CA ASP A 415 -7.99 -12.07 -26.79
C ASP A 415 -7.70 -11.96 -28.29
N ALA A 416 -8.19 -12.91 -29.08
CA ALA A 416 -7.94 -12.98 -30.52
C ALA A 416 -8.41 -11.74 -31.31
N THR A 417 -9.35 -10.95 -30.76
CA THR A 417 -9.95 -9.79 -31.42
C THR A 417 -9.65 -8.48 -30.70
N GLY A 418 -9.50 -8.52 -29.41
CA GLY A 418 -9.29 -7.38 -28.51
C GLY A 418 -7.94 -7.39 -27.78
N GLY A 419 -6.96 -8.17 -28.23
CA GLY A 419 -5.67 -8.32 -27.54
C GLY A 419 -4.87 -7.02 -27.38
N ASP A 420 -5.11 -6.01 -28.25
CA ASP A 420 -4.50 -4.69 -28.15
C ASP A 420 -5.40 -3.64 -27.49
N ASP A 421 -6.50 -4.10 -26.88
CA ASP A 421 -7.36 -3.19 -26.13
C ASP A 421 -6.81 -2.95 -24.72
N PHE A 422 -6.98 -1.73 -24.23
CA PHE A 422 -6.53 -1.34 -22.90
C PHE A 422 -7.59 -0.52 -22.15
N TRP A 423 -7.57 -0.64 -20.84
CA TRP A 423 -8.24 0.30 -19.95
C TRP A 423 -7.38 1.56 -19.78
N LEU A 424 -8.01 2.70 -19.84
CA LEU A 424 -7.46 3.96 -19.42
C LEU A 424 -8.27 4.46 -18.22
N THR A 425 -7.61 4.58 -17.08
CA THR A 425 -8.16 5.24 -15.90
C THR A 425 -7.61 6.65 -15.82
N LEU A 426 -8.48 7.64 -15.70
CA LEU A 426 -8.15 9.04 -15.52
C LEU A 426 -8.77 9.54 -14.22
N THR A 427 -8.00 10.24 -13.40
CA THR A 427 -8.47 10.84 -12.15
C THR A 427 -7.65 12.10 -11.82
N GLY A 428 -8.21 13.00 -11.03
CA GLY A 428 -7.49 14.17 -10.50
C GLY A 428 -8.01 14.52 -9.12
N PHE A 429 -7.34 15.39 -8.40
CA PHE A 429 -7.76 15.78 -7.05
C PHE A 429 -9.21 16.30 -7.01
N LEU A 430 -9.58 17.10 -8.00
CA LEU A 430 -10.93 17.69 -8.15
C LEU A 430 -11.77 17.01 -9.23
N THR A 431 -11.19 16.07 -9.96
CA THR A 431 -11.84 15.38 -11.09
C THR A 431 -12.15 13.95 -10.71
N PRO A 432 -13.44 13.55 -10.65
CA PRO A 432 -13.82 12.17 -10.41
C PRO A 432 -13.22 11.19 -11.41
N THR A 433 -13.03 9.95 -10.98
CA THR A 433 -12.47 8.89 -11.81
C THR A 433 -13.32 8.65 -13.07
N THR A 434 -12.65 8.53 -14.20
CA THR A 434 -13.23 8.12 -15.48
C THR A 434 -12.50 6.86 -15.97
N LEU A 435 -13.26 5.87 -16.41
CA LEU A 435 -12.78 4.65 -17.04
C LEU A 435 -13.07 4.75 -18.53
N ALA A 436 -12.05 4.64 -19.35
CA ALA A 436 -12.16 4.58 -20.80
C ALA A 436 -11.54 3.28 -21.35
N ARG A 437 -11.93 2.86 -22.53
CA ARG A 437 -11.34 1.77 -23.29
C ARG A 437 -10.69 2.33 -24.54
N GLY A 438 -9.42 2.04 -24.74
CA GLY A 438 -8.66 2.32 -25.94
C GLY A 438 -8.27 1.05 -26.67
N LYS A 439 -7.81 1.18 -27.91
CA LYS A 439 -7.16 0.12 -28.67
C LYS A 439 -5.88 0.69 -29.28
N VAL A 440 -4.77 0.02 -29.05
CA VAL A 440 -3.52 0.40 -29.69
C VAL A 440 -3.60 0.05 -31.18
N SER A 441 -3.37 1.04 -32.02
CA SER A 441 -3.36 0.87 -33.49
C SER A 441 -2.47 1.92 -34.13
N ASN A 442 -2.24 1.82 -35.44
CA ASN A 442 -1.47 2.82 -36.18
C ASN A 442 -2.18 4.19 -36.33
N ASN A 443 -3.48 4.23 -36.04
CA ASN A 443 -4.32 5.44 -36.09
C ASN A 443 -4.97 5.63 -34.71
N ASP A 444 -4.21 5.93 -33.69
CA ASP A 444 -4.72 6.00 -32.30
C ASP A 444 -5.96 6.88 -32.20
N ASP A 445 -7.12 6.27 -32.26
CA ASP A 445 -8.38 6.90 -31.92
C ASP A 445 -8.38 7.20 -30.41
N ALA A 446 -8.95 8.34 -30.04
CA ALA A 446 -9.07 8.72 -28.64
C ALA A 446 -9.82 7.61 -27.85
N PRO A 447 -9.34 7.21 -26.68
CA PRO A 447 -10.00 6.20 -25.85
C PRO A 447 -11.46 6.58 -25.58
N ARG A 448 -12.37 5.64 -25.79
CA ARG A 448 -13.81 5.83 -25.57
C ARG A 448 -14.10 5.75 -24.07
N VAL A 449 -14.71 6.80 -23.52
CA VAL A 449 -15.22 6.77 -22.15
C VAL A 449 -16.31 5.70 -22.00
N ILE A 450 -16.14 4.84 -21.03
CA ILE A 450 -17.07 3.74 -20.70
C ILE A 450 -17.91 4.12 -19.48
N LYS A 451 -17.27 4.64 -18.42
CA LYS A 451 -17.94 5.07 -17.20
C LYS A 451 -17.25 6.27 -16.59
N SER A 452 -18.02 7.14 -15.95
CA SER A 452 -17.51 8.27 -15.17
C SER A 452 -18.19 8.30 -13.80
N ALA A 453 -17.42 8.42 -12.75
CA ALA A 453 -17.95 8.60 -11.40
C ALA A 453 -18.50 10.02 -11.25
N PRO A 454 -19.57 10.23 -10.48
CA PRO A 454 -20.08 11.57 -10.21
C PRO A 454 -19.21 12.33 -9.20
N SER A 455 -19.32 13.65 -9.20
CA SER A 455 -18.70 14.50 -8.18
C SER A 455 -19.35 14.26 -6.82
N ARG A 456 -18.52 14.24 -5.76
CA ARG A 456 -18.96 14.05 -4.36
C ARG A 456 -19.00 15.34 -3.56
N PHE A 457 -18.49 16.42 -4.11
CA PHE A 457 -18.54 17.77 -3.54
C PHE A 457 -18.45 18.81 -4.65
N ASP A 458 -18.83 20.04 -4.35
CA ASP A 458 -18.68 21.16 -5.29
C ASP A 458 -17.22 21.61 -5.35
N ALA A 459 -16.57 21.26 -6.45
CA ALA A 459 -15.17 21.57 -6.71
C ALA A 459 -14.97 22.85 -7.55
N ALA A 460 -16.04 23.54 -7.98
CA ALA A 460 -15.95 24.66 -8.91
C ALA A 460 -15.10 25.83 -8.39
N ASP A 461 -15.15 26.06 -7.09
CA ASP A 461 -14.41 27.13 -6.41
C ASP A 461 -12.96 26.75 -6.06
N PHE A 462 -12.52 25.52 -6.37
CA PHE A 462 -11.18 25.05 -6.07
C PHE A 462 -10.30 24.99 -7.31
N GLU A 463 -9.00 25.01 -7.09
CA GLU A 463 -7.99 24.77 -8.13
C GLU A 463 -6.87 23.88 -7.60
N VAL A 464 -6.15 23.26 -8.53
CA VAL A 464 -4.95 22.47 -8.28
C VAL A 464 -3.76 23.22 -8.85
N SER A 465 -2.74 23.40 -8.06
CA SER A 465 -1.44 23.94 -8.49
C SER A 465 -0.30 23.05 -8.05
N GLN A 466 0.78 23.01 -8.82
CA GLN A 466 2.01 22.34 -8.46
C GLN A 466 3.07 23.38 -8.11
N HIS A 467 3.78 23.16 -7.02
CA HIS A 467 4.84 24.00 -6.52
C HIS A 467 6.10 23.20 -6.20
N PHE A 468 7.19 23.90 -5.94
CA PHE A 468 8.47 23.28 -5.57
C PHE A 468 9.06 24.05 -4.38
N ALA A 469 9.21 23.37 -3.26
CA ALA A 469 9.98 23.88 -2.13
C ALA A 469 11.47 23.57 -2.34
N VAL A 470 12.33 24.27 -1.61
CA VAL A 470 13.77 24.01 -1.59
C VAL A 470 14.14 23.43 -0.24
N SER A 471 14.62 22.18 -0.24
CA SER A 471 15.06 21.47 0.96
C SER A 471 16.38 22.02 1.49
N ASP A 472 16.77 21.64 2.70
CA ASP A 472 17.95 22.16 3.39
C ASP A 472 19.28 21.92 2.63
N ASP A 473 19.32 20.89 1.76
CA ASP A 473 20.46 20.60 0.89
C ASP A 473 20.37 21.23 -0.52
N GLY A 474 19.35 22.05 -0.78
CA GLY A 474 19.10 22.69 -2.07
C GLY A 474 18.27 21.85 -3.06
N THR A 475 17.83 20.65 -2.68
CA THR A 475 16.98 19.82 -3.52
C THR A 475 15.62 20.48 -3.73
N ARG A 476 15.15 20.50 -5.00
CA ARG A 476 13.79 20.95 -5.34
C ARG A 476 12.81 19.84 -5.08
N VAL A 477 11.85 20.05 -4.18
CA VAL A 477 10.85 19.09 -3.73
C VAL A 477 9.48 19.48 -4.25
N PRO A 478 8.86 18.69 -5.14
CA PRO A 478 7.53 18.99 -5.67
C PRO A 478 6.45 18.75 -4.62
N TYR A 479 5.36 19.49 -4.75
CA TYR A 479 4.12 19.23 -4.02
C TYR A 479 2.92 19.79 -4.76
N PHE A 480 1.75 19.17 -4.55
CA PHE A 480 0.49 19.70 -5.04
C PHE A 480 -0.22 20.48 -3.94
N GLN A 481 -0.82 21.60 -4.32
CA GLN A 481 -1.69 22.40 -3.48
C GLN A 481 -3.10 22.44 -4.09
N ILE A 482 -4.09 22.04 -3.33
CA ILE A 482 -5.50 22.07 -3.66
C ILE A 482 -6.14 23.11 -2.75
N SER A 483 -6.59 24.21 -3.28
CA SER A 483 -7.06 25.36 -2.50
C SER A 483 -8.20 26.11 -3.21
N PRO A 484 -8.97 26.94 -2.48
CA PRO A 484 -9.88 27.88 -3.10
C PRO A 484 -9.16 28.78 -4.13
N ARG A 485 -9.85 29.10 -5.25
CA ARG A 485 -9.28 29.97 -6.30
C ARG A 485 -8.98 31.38 -5.82
N ASP A 486 -9.72 31.86 -4.84
CA ASP A 486 -9.62 33.18 -4.23
C ASP A 486 -8.86 33.16 -2.89
N LEU A 487 -7.93 32.19 -2.72
CA LEU A 487 -7.17 31.99 -1.49
C LEU A 487 -6.41 33.27 -1.10
N PRO A 488 -6.72 33.92 0.03
CA PRO A 488 -5.92 35.04 0.52
C PRO A 488 -4.56 34.57 1.04
N LEU A 489 -3.52 35.31 0.73
CA LEU A 489 -2.15 35.04 1.19
C LEU A 489 -1.80 35.87 2.43
N ASP A 490 -2.56 35.67 3.51
CA ASP A 490 -2.45 36.41 4.78
C ASP A 490 -2.09 35.50 5.97
N GLY A 491 -1.84 34.22 5.70
CA GLY A 491 -1.44 33.25 6.73
C GLY A 491 -2.59 32.60 7.50
N GLU A 492 -3.85 32.98 7.24
CA GLU A 492 -5.02 32.58 8.06
C GLU A 492 -5.78 31.37 7.49
N ASN A 493 -5.25 30.67 6.49
CA ASN A 493 -6.01 29.57 5.87
C ASN A 493 -5.70 28.23 6.53
N PRO A 494 -6.71 27.41 6.86
CA PRO A 494 -6.51 26.07 7.38
C PRO A 494 -5.97 25.16 6.28
N VAL A 495 -4.78 24.59 6.47
CA VAL A 495 -4.10 23.71 5.51
C VAL A 495 -3.83 22.35 6.14
N LEU A 496 -4.15 21.27 5.42
CA LEU A 496 -3.79 19.91 5.76
C LEU A 496 -2.72 19.40 4.80
N MET A 497 -1.52 19.11 5.31
CA MET A 497 -0.46 18.45 4.55
C MET A 497 -0.52 16.93 4.72
N ASN A 498 -0.35 16.18 3.63
CA ASN A 498 -0.19 14.74 3.63
C ASN A 498 1.14 14.35 3.02
N GLY A 499 1.82 13.35 3.60
CA GLY A 499 3.07 12.82 3.07
C GLY A 499 3.30 11.36 3.43
N TYR A 500 4.20 10.72 2.69
CA TYR A 500 4.61 9.34 2.91
C TYR A 500 6.14 9.18 2.94
N GLY A 501 6.82 9.38 1.81
CA GLY A 501 8.28 9.47 1.69
C GLY A 501 9.01 8.20 2.10
N GLY A 502 8.69 7.04 1.50
CA GLY A 502 9.39 5.79 1.72
C GLY A 502 8.94 4.69 0.77
N PHE A 503 9.65 3.57 0.77
CA PHE A 503 9.32 2.36 0.01
C PHE A 503 9.09 2.60 -1.48
N GLN A 504 9.70 3.64 -2.04
CA GLN A 504 9.55 4.01 -3.46
C GLN A 504 8.08 4.23 -3.86
N THR A 505 7.22 4.63 -2.91
CA THR A 505 5.80 4.87 -3.18
C THR A 505 5.59 6.29 -3.67
N SER A 506 5.02 6.44 -4.88
CA SER A 506 4.68 7.75 -5.46
C SER A 506 3.31 8.21 -5.01
N LEU A 507 3.18 9.44 -4.52
CA LEU A 507 1.91 10.08 -4.25
C LEU A 507 1.46 10.86 -5.50
N THR A 508 0.48 10.32 -6.21
CA THR A 508 -0.04 10.90 -7.45
C THR A 508 -1.45 11.46 -7.26
N PRO A 509 -1.95 12.34 -8.14
CA PRO A 509 -3.31 12.85 -8.07
C PRO A 509 -4.37 11.74 -8.00
N GLY A 510 -5.28 11.85 -7.04
CA GLY A 510 -6.42 10.97 -6.85
C GLY A 510 -7.63 11.77 -6.41
N TYR A 511 -8.85 11.33 -6.75
CA TYR A 511 -10.06 12.08 -6.41
C TYR A 511 -10.29 12.18 -4.90
N LEU A 512 -10.45 13.40 -4.43
CA LEU A 512 -10.60 13.72 -3.01
C LEU A 512 -12.06 13.58 -2.53
N GLY A 513 -12.75 12.51 -2.96
CA GLY A 513 -14.17 12.32 -2.70
C GLY A 513 -14.57 12.40 -1.24
N ALA A 514 -13.90 11.64 -0.37
CA ALA A 514 -14.15 11.64 1.08
C ALA A 514 -13.53 12.87 1.80
N LEU A 515 -12.40 13.36 1.33
CA LEU A 515 -11.74 14.55 1.87
C LEU A 515 -12.51 15.83 1.52
N GLY A 516 -13.26 15.84 0.41
CA GLY A 516 -14.13 16.95 0.03
C GLY A 516 -15.06 17.36 1.19
N PRO A 517 -16.03 16.53 1.60
CA PRO A 517 -16.92 16.82 2.72
C PRO A 517 -16.22 16.87 4.07
N GLY A 518 -15.16 16.06 4.26
CA GLY A 518 -14.43 15.99 5.52
C GLY A 518 -13.52 17.19 5.80
N TRP A 519 -13.06 17.89 4.75
CA TRP A 519 -12.06 18.95 4.89
C TRP A 519 -12.29 20.16 3.97
N LEU A 520 -12.29 19.97 2.62
CA LEU A 520 -12.21 21.08 1.67
C LEU A 520 -13.39 22.06 1.76
N VAL A 521 -14.62 21.54 1.87
CA VAL A 521 -15.82 22.40 1.88
C VAL A 521 -16.15 22.98 3.25
N ARG A 522 -15.43 22.57 4.30
CA ARG A 522 -15.59 23.13 5.64
C ARG A 522 -15.20 24.60 5.66
N ARG A 523 -15.77 25.32 6.60
CA ARG A 523 -15.49 26.75 6.81
C ARG A 523 -15.15 27.04 8.26
N THR A 524 -14.14 27.89 8.46
CA THR A 524 -13.87 28.50 9.75
C THR A 524 -14.98 29.49 10.10
N GLU A 525 -14.99 30.02 11.32
CA GLU A 525 -15.90 31.11 11.73
C GLU A 525 -15.73 32.37 10.87
N THR A 526 -14.53 32.61 10.36
CA THR A 526 -14.22 33.72 9.43
C THR A 526 -14.58 33.42 7.97
N GLY A 527 -15.12 32.22 7.68
CA GLY A 527 -15.56 31.78 6.34
C GLY A 527 -14.45 31.19 5.47
N ARG A 528 -13.22 31.00 5.96
CA ARG A 528 -12.11 30.35 5.23
C ARG A 528 -12.40 28.87 4.99
N ARG A 529 -12.11 28.40 3.79
CA ARG A 529 -12.23 26.96 3.43
C ARG A 529 -10.92 26.23 3.68
N GLY A 530 -11.00 24.90 3.84
CA GLY A 530 -9.83 24.03 3.94
C GLY A 530 -9.03 23.96 2.65
N SER A 531 -7.72 23.91 2.78
CA SER A 531 -6.79 23.58 1.69
C SER A 531 -6.09 22.26 1.99
N TYR A 532 -5.65 21.57 0.93
CA TYR A 532 -4.97 20.28 1.04
C TYR A 532 -3.66 20.29 0.25
N VAL A 533 -2.63 19.70 0.83
CA VAL A 533 -1.29 19.63 0.22
C VAL A 533 -0.82 18.19 0.20
N VAL A 534 -0.31 17.75 -0.96
CA VAL A 534 0.31 16.43 -1.13
C VAL A 534 1.80 16.64 -1.36
N ALA A 535 2.62 16.15 -0.43
CA ALA A 535 4.06 16.31 -0.42
C ALA A 535 4.74 15.13 -1.15
N ASN A 536 5.46 15.41 -2.23
CA ASN A 536 6.17 14.44 -3.05
C ASN A 536 7.65 14.39 -2.65
N ILE A 537 7.90 13.96 -1.43
CA ILE A 537 9.22 14.01 -0.76
C ILE A 537 10.11 12.83 -1.12
N ARG A 538 11.43 12.98 -0.94
CA ARG A 538 12.41 11.89 -1.09
C ARG A 538 12.04 10.68 -0.23
N GLY A 539 12.48 9.50 -0.65
CA GLY A 539 12.03 8.21 -0.14
C GLY A 539 10.82 7.66 -0.91
N GLY A 540 10.04 8.52 -1.59
CA GLY A 540 9.00 8.14 -2.56
C GLY A 540 9.57 7.66 -3.89
N GLY A 541 8.67 7.35 -4.84
CA GLY A 541 9.00 6.83 -6.18
C GLY A 541 8.84 7.84 -7.32
N GLU A 542 8.53 9.10 -7.01
CA GLU A 542 8.13 10.12 -7.98
C GLU A 542 9.18 10.37 -9.08
N TYR A 543 10.46 10.27 -8.72
CA TYR A 543 11.59 10.33 -9.64
C TYR A 543 12.39 9.02 -9.68
N GLY A 544 11.72 7.89 -9.36
CA GLY A 544 12.27 6.54 -9.43
C GLY A 544 13.28 6.20 -8.32
N PRO A 545 14.13 5.15 -8.55
CA PRO A 545 15.04 4.63 -7.51
C PRO A 545 15.99 5.67 -6.92
N ARG A 546 16.43 6.64 -7.69
CA ARG A 546 17.33 7.70 -7.20
C ARG A 546 16.66 8.58 -6.13
N TRP A 547 15.39 8.91 -6.32
CA TRP A 547 14.60 9.70 -5.36
C TRP A 547 14.37 8.95 -4.07
N HIS A 548 14.06 7.66 -4.18
CA HIS A 548 13.91 6.78 -3.04
C HIS A 548 15.23 6.66 -2.26
N ARG A 549 16.31 6.29 -2.92
CA ARG A 549 17.61 6.04 -2.29
C ARG A 549 18.24 7.29 -1.67
N ALA A 550 17.87 8.48 -2.14
CA ALA A 550 18.32 9.74 -1.56
C ALA A 550 17.84 9.95 -0.11
N ALA A 551 16.82 9.19 0.36
CA ALA A 551 16.34 9.21 1.74
C ALA A 551 16.28 7.80 2.35
N LEU A 552 17.19 6.91 1.96
CA LEU A 552 17.28 5.54 2.47
C LEU A 552 18.24 5.48 3.67
N ARG A 553 17.94 4.69 4.70
CA ARG A 553 18.81 4.39 5.86
C ARG A 553 19.39 5.66 6.53
N GLU A 554 20.71 5.84 6.54
CA GLU A 554 21.41 6.99 7.13
C GLU A 554 20.99 8.35 6.54
N ASN A 555 20.41 8.35 5.33
CA ASN A 555 19.89 9.55 4.68
C ASN A 555 18.40 9.80 4.97
N ARG A 556 17.78 9.03 5.87
CA ARG A 556 16.35 9.11 6.16
C ARG A 556 15.87 10.50 6.56
N HIS A 557 16.69 11.28 7.22
CA HIS A 557 16.41 12.65 7.60
C HIS A 557 16.03 13.56 6.41
N ARG A 558 16.49 13.25 5.19
CA ARG A 558 16.15 14.00 3.96
C ARG A 558 14.64 14.05 3.68
N ALA A 559 13.92 12.96 3.95
CA ALA A 559 12.47 12.94 3.80
C ALA A 559 11.78 13.92 4.77
N TYR A 560 12.30 14.04 5.98
CA TYR A 560 11.76 14.93 7.01
C TYR A 560 12.10 16.39 6.73
N GLU A 561 13.32 16.66 6.26
CA GLU A 561 13.76 17.99 5.79
C GLU A 561 12.88 18.46 4.62
N ASP A 562 12.59 17.59 3.66
CA ASP A 562 11.73 17.90 2.51
C ASP A 562 10.32 18.28 2.94
N PHE A 563 9.71 17.51 3.86
CA PHE A 563 8.37 17.80 4.35
C PHE A 563 8.33 19.12 5.14
N ALA A 564 9.32 19.35 5.96
CA ALA A 564 9.49 20.61 6.68
C ALA A 564 9.72 21.80 5.74
N ALA A 565 10.48 21.61 4.65
CA ALA A 565 10.71 22.65 3.64
C ALA A 565 9.40 23.05 2.93
N ILE A 566 8.52 22.10 2.63
CA ILE A 566 7.18 22.39 2.07
C ILE A 566 6.35 23.22 3.08
N ALA A 567 6.35 22.84 4.37
CA ALA A 567 5.66 23.62 5.40
C ALA A 567 6.19 25.07 5.49
N ARG A 568 7.52 25.25 5.46
CA ARG A 568 8.16 26.56 5.45
C ARG A 568 7.82 27.36 4.19
N ASP A 569 7.73 26.71 3.03
CA ASP A 569 7.34 27.36 1.77
C ASP A 569 5.90 27.89 1.83
N LEU A 570 4.95 27.07 2.31
CA LEU A 570 3.56 27.48 2.51
C LEU A 570 3.44 28.68 3.47
N ILE A 571 4.19 28.67 4.57
CA ILE A 571 4.22 29.77 5.53
C ILE A 571 4.85 31.02 4.91
N SER A 572 5.97 30.89 4.21
CA SER A 572 6.69 32.03 3.59
C SER A 572 5.88 32.71 2.49
N ARG A 573 5.07 31.92 1.76
CA ARG A 573 4.14 32.41 0.73
C ARG A 573 2.87 33.05 1.31
N GLY A 574 2.70 33.01 2.64
CA GLY A 574 1.50 33.51 3.30
C GLY A 574 0.25 32.65 3.07
N VAL A 575 0.41 31.40 2.61
CA VAL A 575 -0.73 30.47 2.45
C VAL A 575 -1.31 30.14 3.82
N THR A 576 -0.47 29.91 4.82
CA THR A 576 -0.85 29.53 6.19
C THR A 576 0.20 29.98 7.18
N ARG A 577 -0.01 29.72 8.45
CA ARG A 577 0.98 29.82 9.53
C ARG A 577 0.87 28.60 10.45
N ARG A 578 1.79 28.44 11.41
CA ARG A 578 1.84 27.30 12.32
C ARG A 578 0.47 26.93 12.88
N GLU A 579 -0.24 27.91 13.42
CA GLU A 579 -1.52 27.73 14.11
C GLU A 579 -2.63 27.17 13.17
N HIS A 580 -2.49 27.36 11.86
CA HIS A 580 -3.43 26.92 10.84
C HIS A 580 -2.90 25.80 9.93
N LEU A 581 -1.72 25.24 10.27
CA LEU A 581 -1.10 24.17 9.51
C LEU A 581 -1.21 22.83 10.25
N ALA A 582 -1.92 21.89 9.66
CA ALA A 582 -2.00 20.52 10.12
C ALA A 582 -1.25 19.55 9.21
N ALA A 583 -0.86 18.40 9.75
CA ALA A 583 -0.26 17.31 8.96
C ALA A 583 -0.90 15.95 9.29
N THR A 584 -0.89 15.05 8.28
CA THR A 584 -1.34 13.68 8.43
C THR A 584 -0.47 12.71 7.64
N GLY A 585 -0.33 11.48 8.14
CA GLY A 585 0.37 10.39 7.47
C GLY A 585 0.14 9.07 8.18
N ARG A 586 0.22 7.97 7.41
CA ARG A 586 -0.05 6.61 7.89
C ARG A 586 1.13 5.69 7.62
N SER A 587 1.31 4.64 8.47
CA SER A 587 2.39 3.65 8.30
C SER A 587 3.76 4.34 8.31
N ASN A 588 4.54 4.24 7.24
CA ASN A 588 5.75 5.04 7.06
C ASN A 588 5.47 6.57 7.13
N GLY A 589 4.33 7.03 6.60
CA GLY A 589 3.85 8.40 6.81
C GLY A 589 3.55 8.71 8.28
N GLY A 590 3.21 7.70 9.08
CA GLY A 590 3.12 7.82 10.56
C GLY A 590 4.48 8.05 11.21
N LEU A 591 5.55 7.38 10.73
CA LEU A 591 6.93 7.69 11.15
C LEU A 591 7.33 9.12 10.78
N LEU A 592 6.95 9.57 9.56
CA LEU A 592 7.10 10.97 9.16
C LEU A 592 6.40 11.91 10.17
N MET A 593 5.13 11.63 10.51
CA MET A 593 4.38 12.43 11.47
C MET A 593 5.02 12.44 12.86
N GLY A 594 5.49 11.29 13.34
CA GLY A 594 6.25 11.20 14.59
C GLY A 594 7.51 12.09 14.59
N ASN A 595 8.21 12.15 13.46
CA ASN A 595 9.38 13.02 13.29
C ASN A 595 8.99 14.50 13.15
N MET A 596 7.82 14.83 12.60
CA MET A 596 7.30 16.20 12.63
C MET A 596 6.93 16.63 14.05
N ILE A 597 6.31 15.77 14.86
CA ILE A 597 5.99 16.02 16.27
C ILE A 597 7.26 16.33 17.08
N THR A 598 8.32 15.53 16.89
CA THR A 598 9.51 15.60 17.76
C THR A 598 10.65 16.45 17.20
N GLY A 599 10.72 16.63 15.90
CA GLY A 599 11.84 17.31 15.23
C GLY A 599 11.53 18.68 14.65
N TYR A 600 10.25 18.96 14.37
CA TYR A 600 9.80 20.19 13.73
C TYR A 600 8.50 20.73 14.36
N PRO A 601 8.39 20.71 15.71
CA PRO A 601 7.14 21.07 16.39
C PRO A 601 6.72 22.53 16.17
N GLU A 602 7.67 23.38 15.80
CA GLU A 602 7.45 24.81 15.51
C GLU A 602 6.69 25.06 14.21
N LEU A 603 6.51 24.05 13.36
CA LEU A 603 5.87 24.22 12.06
C LEU A 603 4.38 23.91 12.04
N PHE A 604 3.88 23.10 12.98
CA PHE A 604 2.53 22.54 12.93
C PHE A 604 1.71 22.88 14.17
N GLY A 605 0.43 23.22 13.96
CA GLY A 605 -0.56 23.37 15.04
C GLY A 605 -1.13 22.04 15.48
N ALA A 606 -1.39 21.12 14.53
CA ALA A 606 -1.94 19.81 14.84
C ALA A 606 -1.42 18.71 13.89
N ILE A 607 -1.28 17.49 14.40
CA ILE A 607 -0.80 16.32 13.64
C ILE A 607 -1.67 15.09 13.92
N SER A 608 -2.08 14.38 12.86
CA SER A 608 -2.70 13.05 12.93
C SER A 608 -1.71 11.98 12.44
N CYS A 609 -1.34 11.08 13.35
CA CYS A 609 -0.30 10.06 13.17
C CYS A 609 -0.95 8.67 13.20
N GLY A 610 -1.08 8.03 12.03
CA GLY A 610 -1.86 6.81 11.87
C GLY A 610 -1.04 5.54 11.68
N VAL A 611 -1.42 4.43 12.35
CA VAL A 611 -0.79 3.10 12.27
C VAL A 611 0.75 3.15 12.18
N PRO A 612 1.43 3.91 13.06
CA PRO A 612 2.78 4.40 12.85
C PRO A 612 3.87 3.47 13.36
N LEU A 613 5.07 3.54 12.73
CA LEU A 613 6.32 3.19 13.38
C LEU A 613 6.80 4.39 14.21
N LEU A 614 7.12 4.19 15.48
CA LEU A 614 7.57 5.28 16.36
C LEU A 614 8.72 4.87 17.29
N ASP A 615 8.79 3.59 17.68
CA ASP A 615 9.88 3.02 18.46
C ASP A 615 10.83 2.24 17.56
N MET A 616 11.75 2.96 16.94
CA MET A 616 12.67 2.38 15.97
C MET A 616 13.76 1.50 16.60
N ARG A 617 13.91 1.50 17.94
CA ARG A 617 14.79 0.55 18.62
C ARG A 617 14.24 -0.87 18.61
N ARG A 618 12.93 -1.00 18.61
CA ARG A 618 12.25 -2.30 18.78
C ARG A 618 11.49 -2.74 17.52
N TYR A 619 11.43 -1.92 16.50
CA TYR A 619 10.57 -2.17 15.33
C TYR A 619 10.85 -3.53 14.67
N THR A 620 12.11 -3.98 14.62
CA THR A 620 12.50 -5.27 14.03
C THR A 620 11.99 -6.50 14.78
N ARG A 621 11.56 -6.31 16.04
CA ARG A 621 11.02 -7.36 16.93
C ARG A 621 9.49 -7.37 16.97
N LEU A 622 8.84 -6.43 16.30
CA LEU A 622 7.40 -6.21 16.34
C LEU A 622 6.78 -6.51 14.97
N ALA A 623 5.74 -7.36 14.96
CA ALA A 623 4.97 -7.72 13.77
C ALA A 623 5.87 -8.08 12.55
N ALA A 624 5.72 -7.42 11.40
CA ALA A 624 6.53 -7.66 10.20
C ALA A 624 7.81 -6.79 10.13
N GLY A 625 8.18 -6.09 11.20
CA GLY A 625 9.21 -5.06 11.21
C GLY A 625 10.59 -5.49 10.73
N HIS A 626 10.99 -6.75 10.97
CA HIS A 626 12.26 -7.28 10.48
C HIS A 626 12.41 -7.13 8.95
N SER A 627 11.32 -7.19 8.20
CA SER A 627 11.33 -7.06 6.75
C SER A 627 11.74 -5.65 6.24
N TRP A 628 11.79 -4.63 7.11
CA TRP A 628 12.07 -3.24 6.72
C TRP A 628 13.49 -2.76 7.05
N ILE A 629 14.39 -3.68 7.42
CA ILE A 629 15.79 -3.37 7.72
C ILE A 629 16.49 -2.67 6.54
N ALA A 630 16.16 -3.08 5.31
CA ALA A 630 16.71 -2.46 4.12
C ALA A 630 16.29 -0.99 3.94
N GLU A 631 15.11 -0.59 4.45
CA GLU A 631 14.62 0.79 4.40
C GLU A 631 15.22 1.65 5.52
N TYR A 632 15.29 1.11 6.76
CA TYR A 632 15.58 1.93 7.94
C TYR A 632 16.93 1.66 8.61
N GLY A 633 17.54 0.50 8.36
CA GLY A 633 18.71 0.01 9.10
C GLY A 633 18.33 -0.91 10.27
N ASP A 634 19.25 -1.77 10.70
CA ASP A 634 19.04 -2.71 11.81
C ASP A 634 19.42 -2.08 13.15
N PRO A 635 18.47 -1.79 14.05
CA PRO A 635 18.78 -1.21 15.35
C PRO A 635 19.59 -2.13 16.27
N GLU A 636 19.72 -3.44 15.97
CA GLU A 636 20.57 -4.35 16.72
C GLU A 636 22.05 -4.21 16.33
N VAL A 637 22.35 -3.62 15.16
CA VAL A 637 23.69 -3.27 14.71
C VAL A 637 24.05 -1.90 15.29
N PRO A 638 25.11 -1.79 16.12
CA PRO A 638 25.47 -0.52 16.78
C PRO A 638 25.64 0.65 15.81
N GLU A 639 26.27 0.43 14.66
CA GLU A 639 26.53 1.41 13.63
C GLU A 639 25.22 1.94 13.01
N ASP A 640 24.25 1.05 12.77
CA ASP A 640 22.94 1.40 12.25
C ASP A 640 22.12 2.17 13.32
N TRP A 641 22.21 1.74 14.59
CA TRP A 641 21.50 2.44 15.66
C TRP A 641 21.94 3.91 15.79
N GLU A 642 23.18 4.23 15.50
CA GLU A 642 23.66 5.62 15.56
C GLU A 642 22.88 6.57 14.64
N PHE A 643 22.44 6.11 13.46
CA PHE A 643 21.58 6.92 12.61
C PHE A 643 20.09 6.65 12.84
N VAL A 644 19.66 5.41 13.13
CA VAL A 644 18.24 5.07 13.37
C VAL A 644 17.67 5.85 14.56
N LYS A 645 18.45 6.03 15.65
CA LYS A 645 18.00 6.81 16.82
C LYS A 645 17.69 8.27 16.49
N THR A 646 18.30 8.84 15.45
CA THR A 646 18.08 10.24 15.07
C THR A 646 16.68 10.49 14.50
N PHE A 647 16.02 9.45 14.02
CA PHE A 647 14.65 9.51 13.52
C PHE A 647 13.70 8.53 14.24
N SER A 648 14.01 8.17 15.49
CA SER A 648 13.13 7.38 16.35
C SER A 648 12.29 8.29 17.24
N PRO A 649 11.03 8.61 16.89
CA PRO A 649 10.24 9.62 17.62
C PRO A 649 10.07 9.29 19.10
N TYR A 650 9.90 8.01 19.43
CA TYR A 650 9.76 7.55 20.82
C TYR A 650 10.98 7.91 21.67
N HIS A 651 12.20 7.81 21.13
CA HIS A 651 13.43 8.17 21.81
C HIS A 651 13.65 9.68 21.80
N ARG A 652 13.34 10.35 20.70
CA ARG A 652 13.46 11.81 20.58
C ARG A 652 12.55 12.60 21.50
N LEU A 653 11.51 11.99 22.07
CA LEU A 653 10.75 12.62 23.17
C LEU A 653 11.59 12.92 24.41
N ASP A 654 12.78 12.31 24.55
CA ASP A 654 13.70 12.60 25.65
C ASP A 654 14.61 13.81 25.37
N ASP A 655 14.65 14.29 24.12
CA ASP A 655 15.35 15.49 23.74
C ASP A 655 14.61 16.72 24.28
N ALA A 656 15.37 17.77 24.62
CA ALA A 656 14.76 19.02 25.03
C ALA A 656 14.20 19.76 23.82
N LEU A 657 12.96 20.25 23.94
CA LEU A 657 12.42 21.16 22.95
C LEU A 657 13.14 22.51 22.97
N PRO A 658 13.19 23.24 21.82
CA PRO A 658 13.66 24.62 21.80
C PRO A 658 12.85 25.49 22.77
N GLU A 659 13.48 26.50 23.32
CA GLU A 659 12.83 27.42 24.26
C GLU A 659 11.61 28.12 23.63
N GLY A 660 10.45 28.01 24.30
CA GLY A 660 9.19 28.61 23.84
C GLY A 660 8.45 27.80 22.75
N VAL A 661 8.89 26.60 22.45
CA VAL A 661 8.22 25.68 21.49
C VAL A 661 7.52 24.59 22.27
N ASP A 662 6.22 24.42 22.00
CA ASP A 662 5.40 23.32 22.51
C ASP A 662 5.16 22.26 21.41
N TYR A 663 4.89 21.02 21.82
CA TYR A 663 4.46 19.98 20.90
C TYR A 663 3.14 20.37 20.23
N PRO A 664 2.94 20.05 18.92
CA PRO A 664 1.65 20.25 18.26
C PRO A 664 0.59 19.34 18.90
N ALA A 665 -0.67 19.76 18.84
CA ALA A 665 -1.78 18.89 19.19
C ALA A 665 -1.68 17.60 18.38
N SER A 666 -1.75 16.43 19.02
CA SER A 666 -1.41 15.15 18.39
C SER A 666 -2.48 14.09 18.60
N LEU A 667 -3.05 13.60 17.50
CA LEU A 667 -3.87 12.39 17.48
C LEU A 667 -3.01 11.21 16.99
N ILE A 668 -2.77 10.24 17.86
CA ILE A 668 -2.09 8.98 17.49
C ILE A 668 -3.13 7.87 17.45
N TRP A 669 -3.24 7.18 16.32
CA TRP A 669 -4.25 6.14 16.18
C TRP A 669 -3.72 4.88 15.52
N SER A 670 -4.34 3.73 15.86
CA SER A 670 -3.96 2.41 15.34
C SER A 670 -5.19 1.50 15.25
N ALA A 671 -4.95 0.23 14.89
CA ALA A 671 -5.94 -0.85 14.91
C ALA A 671 -5.38 -2.06 15.66
N THR A 672 -6.21 -2.73 16.47
CA THR A 672 -5.78 -3.87 17.30
C THR A 672 -5.26 -5.03 16.46
N SER A 673 -5.93 -5.36 15.36
CA SER A 673 -5.56 -6.47 14.47
C SER A 673 -4.55 -6.07 13.38
N ASP A 674 -3.81 -4.96 13.57
CA ASP A 674 -2.70 -4.62 12.69
C ASP A 674 -1.55 -5.62 12.88
N ASP A 675 -1.45 -6.62 11.99
CA ASP A 675 -0.41 -7.67 11.99
C ASP A 675 0.82 -7.31 11.15
N ARG A 676 0.86 -6.08 10.62
CA ARG A 676 1.96 -5.53 9.81
C ARG A 676 2.89 -4.65 10.64
N VAL A 677 2.38 -3.57 11.23
CA VAL A 677 3.12 -2.65 12.11
C VAL A 677 2.83 -2.94 13.58
N GLY A 678 1.58 -3.24 13.89
CA GLY A 678 1.05 -3.45 15.23
C GLY A 678 0.68 -2.15 15.97
N PRO A 679 -0.24 -2.20 16.95
CA PRO A 679 -0.66 -1.02 17.70
C PRO A 679 0.35 -0.58 18.76
N VAL A 680 1.33 -1.41 19.06
CA VAL A 680 2.26 -1.29 20.20
C VAL A 680 3.01 0.04 20.19
N GLN A 681 3.56 0.42 19.04
CA GLN A 681 4.39 1.63 18.95
C GLN A 681 3.54 2.90 19.15
N ALA A 682 2.32 2.90 18.61
CA ALA A 682 1.35 3.98 18.82
C ALA A 682 0.94 4.09 20.30
N ARG A 683 0.62 2.97 20.96
CA ARG A 683 0.29 2.92 22.40
C ARG A 683 1.41 3.51 23.25
N LYS A 684 2.66 3.04 23.03
CA LYS A 684 3.84 3.49 23.77
C LYS A 684 4.12 4.97 23.59
N MET A 685 4.07 5.46 22.36
CA MET A 685 4.30 6.88 22.06
C MET A 685 3.30 7.78 22.78
N ALA A 686 2.00 7.47 22.65
CA ALA A 686 0.94 8.24 23.32
C ALA A 686 1.11 8.24 24.84
N ALA A 687 1.37 7.06 25.44
CA ALA A 687 1.59 6.94 26.88
C ALA A 687 2.81 7.74 27.36
N LYS A 688 3.90 7.72 26.59
CA LYS A 688 5.12 8.48 26.91
C LYS A 688 4.89 9.99 26.81
N MET A 689 4.24 10.48 25.76
CA MET A 689 3.88 11.89 25.63
C MET A 689 3.01 12.36 26.80
N MET A 690 1.95 11.60 27.15
CA MET A 690 1.08 11.91 28.28
C MET A 690 1.87 11.92 29.62
N SER A 691 2.80 10.99 29.83
CA SER A 691 3.62 10.93 31.05
C SER A 691 4.58 12.12 31.18
N LYS A 692 4.96 12.74 30.07
CA LYS A 692 5.77 13.96 30.03
C LYS A 692 4.93 15.23 30.23
N GLY A 693 3.61 15.11 30.41
CA GLY A 693 2.71 16.23 30.65
C GLY A 693 2.25 16.96 29.38
N VAL A 694 2.43 16.35 28.20
CA VAL A 694 1.86 16.90 26.97
C VAL A 694 0.33 16.80 27.05
N THR A 695 -0.37 17.92 27.04
CA THR A 695 -1.82 17.98 27.33
C THR A 695 -2.67 17.61 26.12
N ASP A 696 -2.27 18.04 24.94
CA ASP A 696 -3.04 17.88 23.70
C ASP A 696 -2.62 16.63 22.90
N VAL A 697 -2.57 15.49 23.62
CA VAL A 697 -2.37 14.18 23.04
C VAL A 697 -3.64 13.35 23.19
N ARG A 698 -4.12 12.82 22.07
CA ARG A 698 -5.23 11.87 22.02
C ARG A 698 -4.76 10.57 21.40
N TYR A 699 -5.30 9.49 21.91
CA TYR A 699 -5.07 8.15 21.37
C TYR A 699 -6.41 7.51 21.03
N HIS A 700 -6.50 6.89 19.84
CA HIS A 700 -7.65 6.12 19.45
C HIS A 700 -7.22 4.83 18.76
N GLU A 701 -7.76 3.68 19.16
CA GLU A 701 -7.49 2.38 18.58
C GLU A 701 -8.78 1.73 18.12
N SER A 702 -8.87 1.46 16.80
CA SER A 702 -9.97 0.65 16.28
C SER A 702 -9.81 -0.77 16.81
N LEU A 703 -10.82 -1.26 17.52
CA LEU A 703 -10.84 -2.64 18.01
C LEU A 703 -11.16 -3.64 16.89
N ASP A 704 -11.61 -3.12 15.76
CA ASP A 704 -12.04 -3.86 14.58
C ASP A 704 -11.26 -3.34 13.36
N GLY A 705 -10.43 -4.19 12.74
CA GLY A 705 -9.67 -3.84 11.54
C GLY A 705 -8.18 -4.09 11.64
N GLY A 706 -7.52 -4.20 10.48
CA GLY A 706 -6.09 -4.45 10.34
C GLY A 706 -5.27 -3.21 9.94
N HIS A 707 -4.08 -3.42 9.34
CA HIS A 707 -3.17 -2.33 8.94
C HIS A 707 -3.80 -1.33 7.95
N ALA A 708 -4.65 -1.79 7.06
CA ALA A 708 -5.41 -0.92 6.15
C ALA A 708 -6.40 0.00 6.90
N GLY A 709 -6.64 -0.22 8.18
CA GLY A 709 -7.51 0.51 9.09
C GLY A 709 -8.82 -0.23 9.31
N ALA A 710 -9.90 0.32 8.84
CA ALA A 710 -11.24 -0.02 9.22
C ALA A 710 -11.81 -1.29 8.57
N SER A 711 -12.72 -1.91 9.29
CA SER A 711 -13.37 -3.17 8.94
C SER A 711 -14.45 -3.03 7.88
N ASP A 712 -15.12 -1.89 7.80
CA ASP A 712 -16.17 -1.57 6.84
C ASP A 712 -16.18 -0.07 6.51
N ASN A 713 -17.08 0.36 5.63
CA ASN A 713 -17.18 1.77 5.26
C ASN A 713 -17.55 2.67 6.45
N LYS A 714 -18.33 2.17 7.41
CA LYS A 714 -18.70 2.91 8.60
C LYS A 714 -17.50 3.14 9.52
N ALA A 715 -16.71 2.10 9.74
CA ALA A 715 -15.48 2.18 10.52
C ALA A 715 -14.44 3.06 9.81
N SER A 716 -14.33 2.97 8.46
CA SER A 716 -13.51 3.86 7.65
C SER A 716 -13.93 5.33 7.80
N ALA A 717 -15.23 5.60 7.70
CA ALA A 717 -15.77 6.95 7.87
C ALA A 717 -15.52 7.49 9.28
N THR A 718 -15.67 6.65 10.31
CA THR A 718 -15.39 7.03 11.70
C THR A 718 -13.92 7.42 11.88
N MET A 719 -12.99 6.61 11.37
CA MET A 719 -11.55 6.86 11.48
C MET A 719 -11.13 8.15 10.76
N LEU A 720 -11.61 8.36 9.53
CA LEU A 720 -11.35 9.59 8.78
C LEU A 720 -11.94 10.82 9.47
N ALA A 721 -13.19 10.72 9.93
CA ALA A 721 -13.86 11.80 10.66
C ALA A 721 -13.12 12.14 11.96
N THR A 722 -12.66 11.13 12.72
CA THR A 722 -11.87 11.35 13.94
C THR A 722 -10.60 12.16 13.64
N SER A 723 -9.89 11.79 12.58
CA SER A 723 -8.68 12.49 12.16
C SER A 723 -8.98 13.92 11.69
N TYR A 724 -9.96 14.10 10.80
CA TYR A 724 -10.29 15.42 10.26
C TYR A 724 -10.90 16.35 11.30
N GLU A 725 -11.74 15.84 12.18
CA GLU A 725 -12.36 16.65 13.25
C GLU A 725 -11.34 17.10 14.27
N PHE A 726 -10.45 16.17 14.72
CA PHE A 726 -9.36 16.53 15.62
C PHE A 726 -8.49 17.65 15.03
N LEU A 727 -8.04 17.48 13.81
CA LEU A 727 -7.17 18.47 13.15
C LEU A 727 -7.87 19.80 12.96
N TRP A 728 -9.12 19.78 12.49
CA TRP A 728 -9.89 20.99 12.22
C TRP A 728 -10.11 21.82 13.47
N ARG A 729 -10.48 21.22 14.60
CA ARG A 729 -10.71 21.95 15.87
C ARG A 729 -9.48 22.68 16.35
N HIS A 730 -8.31 22.15 16.08
CA HIS A 730 -7.06 22.76 16.56
C HIS A 730 -6.49 23.84 15.64
N ILE A 731 -6.90 23.90 14.36
CA ILE A 731 -6.30 24.84 13.40
C ILE A 731 -7.30 25.79 12.73
N SER A 732 -8.58 25.67 12.96
CA SER A 732 -9.62 26.46 12.28
C SER A 732 -10.08 27.70 13.09
N SER A 733 -9.55 27.90 14.28
CA SER A 733 -9.91 29.02 15.21
C SER A 733 -9.18 30.29 14.89
#